data_4e1e285eef0a97c173d542bc446db3b1
#
_entry.id   4e1e285eef0a97c173d542bc446db3b1
#
_cell.length_a   1.000
_cell.length_b   1.000
_cell.length_c   1.000
_cell.angle_alpha   90.00
_cell.angle_beta   90.00
_cell.angle_gamma   90.00
#
_symmetry.space_group_name_H-M   'P 1'
#
loop_
_entity.id
_entity.type
_entity.pdbx_description
1 polymer ?
#
loop_
_entity_poly.entity_id
_entity_poly.type
_entity_poly.pdbx_seq_one_letter_code
_entity_poly.pdbx_strand_id
1 'polypeptide(L)'
;MARAIPGKEGRDFVVETDASAAYWHNRPANTLPPPDMMGAYMRNRPVPGPRVEGRKAWIIGGGIAGLAAAFYMIRDGGMNGQDITILDALDVEGGSLDGAGNPEDGYIIRGGREMNWNYDNLWDMFQDVQALELPEGYSVLDEYRLVNDHDPNYSKARLMHEQGQIRDFSNFGLTKSQQWELIRLLLKRKEDLDDITIEQYFSPEFLETNFWFFWRSMFAFENWQSLLEMKLYMHRFLDAIDGLADMSALVFPKYNQYDSFVRPLVNHLMARGVTVRFGVRAYDLAMSVDGDARTVTGIHVKTKGEEDVIPVESRDVVFALTGSMTEGTAYGDMDQAPILERGRHDPGQDSDWALWKNLAEKSPVFGNPAKFYGDIDKSMWESVTLTCKPSPLVERLKELAVNDPYSGKTVTGGIITFTDSNWVLSVTCNRQPHFPEQPKDVLVLWAYALLMDKDGNHVRKPMPACTGREILSELCYHLGIADQCEAVAANTKVRLALMPYITAMFMPRAAGDRPHVVPKGCTNLGLMGQFVETSNDIIFTMDSSIRTARVAVYTLLGLHKQVPDISPVQYDIRNLLKAARALNNNLPFPGERLLHRLLSKTYYAHILPPLPALEGPSREAAQLDLRHLLGRRRHALSAIGESFEHIRGYLKSQK
;
A
#
# COMPACT_ATOMS: atom_id res chain seq x y z
N MET A 1 0.52 -31.88 1.98
CA MET A 1 -0.56 -32.18 2.96
C MET A 1 -0.63 -31.02 3.92
N ALA A 2 -1.61 -30.14 3.72
CA ALA A 2 -1.87 -29.09 4.69
C ALA A 2 -2.28 -29.73 6.01
N ARG A 3 -1.57 -29.45 7.10
CA ARG A 3 -2.00 -29.88 8.43
C ARG A 3 -3.28 -29.12 8.76
N ALA A 4 -4.39 -29.85 8.83
CA ALA A 4 -5.60 -29.34 9.45
C ALA A 4 -5.27 -28.88 10.87
N ILE A 5 -5.60 -27.64 11.21
CA ILE A 5 -5.46 -27.12 12.55
C ILE A 5 -6.58 -27.75 13.37
N PRO A 6 -6.26 -28.54 14.42
CA PRO A 6 -7.28 -29.13 15.28
C PRO A 6 -7.95 -28.04 16.10
N GLY A 7 -9.28 -28.00 16.11
CA GLY A 7 -10.06 -27.26 17.09
C GLY A 7 -10.88 -26.06 16.60
N LYS A 8 -11.14 -25.91 15.31
CA LYS A 8 -12.01 -24.83 14.80
C LYS A 8 -13.42 -25.32 14.46
N GLU A 9 -14.14 -25.78 15.47
CA GLU A 9 -15.61 -25.86 15.39
C GLU A 9 -16.18 -24.47 15.73
N GLY A 10 -16.89 -23.87 14.78
CA GLY A 10 -17.84 -22.81 15.04
C GLY A 10 -17.53 -21.40 14.59
N ARG A 11 -16.83 -21.19 13.49
CA ARG A 11 -16.91 -19.91 12.74
C ARG A 11 -17.30 -20.23 11.32
N ASP A 12 -18.63 -20.14 11.08
CA ASP A 12 -19.24 -20.45 9.81
C ASP A 12 -18.88 -19.42 8.74
N PHE A 13 -17.71 -19.58 8.14
CA PHE A 13 -17.55 -19.34 6.74
C PHE A 13 -17.81 -20.68 6.05
N VAL A 14 -19.08 -21.09 6.01
CA VAL A 14 -19.51 -22.22 5.20
C VAL A 14 -19.48 -21.73 3.77
N VAL A 15 -18.36 -21.97 3.08
CA VAL A 15 -18.37 -22.02 1.64
C VAL A 15 -19.08 -23.34 1.30
N GLU A 16 -20.37 -23.27 1.05
CA GLU A 16 -21.03 -24.35 0.31
C GLU A 16 -20.33 -24.40 -1.05
N THR A 17 -19.51 -25.40 -1.26
CA THR A 17 -18.61 -25.56 -2.43
C THR A 17 -19.36 -25.44 -3.74
N ASP A 18 -20.62 -25.87 -3.81
CA ASP A 18 -21.45 -25.77 -5.00
C ASP A 18 -22.01 -24.34 -5.22
N ALA A 19 -22.33 -23.62 -4.17
CA ALA A 19 -22.81 -22.24 -4.26
C ALA A 19 -21.68 -21.27 -4.64
N SER A 20 -20.46 -21.48 -4.16
CA SER A 20 -19.30 -20.67 -4.53
C SER A 20 -18.88 -20.94 -5.98
N ALA A 21 -18.87 -22.17 -6.43
CA ALA A 21 -18.57 -22.51 -7.83
C ALA A 21 -19.62 -21.89 -8.79
N ALA A 22 -20.90 -21.97 -8.45
CA ALA A 22 -21.98 -21.33 -9.21
C ALA A 22 -21.88 -19.80 -9.20
N TYR A 23 -21.46 -19.21 -8.08
CA TYR A 23 -21.20 -17.77 -7.97
C TYR A 23 -20.08 -17.33 -8.91
N TRP A 24 -18.96 -18.04 -8.94
CA TRP A 24 -17.82 -17.70 -9.80
C TRP A 24 -18.11 -17.86 -11.30
N HIS A 25 -18.97 -18.79 -11.68
CA HIS A 25 -19.41 -18.99 -13.06
C HIS A 25 -20.47 -17.98 -13.56
N ASN A 26 -21.32 -17.49 -12.66
CA ASN A 26 -22.45 -16.61 -13.02
C ASN A 26 -22.24 -15.13 -12.69
N ARG A 27 -21.04 -14.73 -12.42
CA ARG A 27 -20.68 -13.39 -11.97
C ARG A 27 -20.95 -12.32 -13.02
N PRO A 28 -21.49 -11.13 -12.63
CA PRO A 28 -21.58 -9.99 -13.54
C PRO A 28 -20.18 -9.58 -14.01
N ALA A 29 -20.01 -9.43 -15.32
CA ALA A 29 -18.74 -9.09 -15.97
C ALA A 29 -18.08 -7.75 -15.51
N ASN A 30 -18.79 -6.98 -14.69
CA ASN A 30 -18.42 -5.61 -14.30
C ASN A 30 -17.66 -5.50 -12.97
N THR A 31 -17.46 -6.60 -12.23
CA THR A 31 -16.94 -6.57 -10.86
C THR A 31 -15.49 -7.00 -10.70
N LEU A 32 -14.78 -7.24 -11.80
CA LEU A 32 -13.37 -7.64 -11.78
C LEU A 32 -12.58 -6.95 -12.87
N PRO A 33 -11.25 -6.86 -12.69
CA PRO A 33 -10.40 -6.69 -13.85
C PRO A 33 -10.81 -7.73 -14.89
N PRO A 34 -10.83 -7.37 -16.18
CA PRO A 34 -11.32 -8.26 -17.22
C PRO A 34 -10.66 -9.64 -17.04
N PRO A 35 -11.43 -10.74 -16.99
CA PRO A 35 -10.86 -12.09 -16.89
C PRO A 35 -9.77 -12.35 -17.92
N ASP A 36 -9.79 -11.61 -19.03
CA ASP A 36 -8.84 -11.69 -20.12
C ASP A 36 -7.44 -11.16 -19.77
N MET A 37 -7.28 -10.19 -18.88
CA MET A 37 -5.94 -9.75 -18.49
C MET A 37 -5.26 -10.81 -17.63
N MET A 38 -5.90 -11.33 -16.60
CA MET A 38 -5.36 -12.40 -15.78
C MET A 38 -5.20 -13.70 -16.59
N GLY A 39 -6.19 -14.07 -17.41
CA GLY A 39 -6.11 -15.22 -18.31
C GLY A 39 -5.04 -15.07 -19.40
N ALA A 40 -4.75 -13.86 -19.87
CA ALA A 40 -3.65 -13.60 -20.78
C ALA A 40 -2.29 -13.81 -20.12
N TYR A 41 -2.13 -13.42 -18.87
CA TYR A 41 -0.94 -13.70 -18.07
C TYR A 41 -0.71 -15.19 -17.88
N MET A 42 -1.75 -15.93 -17.52
CA MET A 42 -1.69 -17.38 -17.33
C MET A 42 -1.31 -18.11 -18.61
N ARG A 43 -1.89 -17.71 -19.76
CA ARG A 43 -1.60 -18.33 -21.08
C ARG A 43 -0.20 -18.02 -21.62
N ASN A 44 0.40 -16.92 -21.17
CA ASN A 44 1.67 -16.43 -21.70
C ASN A 44 2.79 -16.47 -20.64
N ARG A 45 2.79 -17.46 -19.74
CA ARG A 45 3.90 -17.63 -18.79
C ARG A 45 5.22 -17.73 -19.54
N PRO A 46 6.29 -17.09 -19.05
CA PRO A 46 7.59 -17.20 -19.70
C PRO A 46 8.09 -18.65 -19.68
N VAL A 47 8.73 -19.04 -20.74
CA VAL A 47 9.45 -20.33 -20.77
C VAL A 47 10.81 -20.09 -20.12
N PRO A 48 11.24 -20.93 -19.14
CA PRO A 48 12.55 -20.83 -18.53
C PRO A 48 13.65 -20.85 -19.59
N GLY A 49 14.61 -19.95 -19.48
CA GLY A 49 15.80 -19.96 -20.33
C GLY A 49 16.76 -21.08 -19.93
N PRO A 50 17.68 -21.49 -20.80
CA PRO A 50 18.63 -22.59 -20.56
C PRO A 50 19.66 -22.32 -19.44
N ARG A 51 19.58 -21.17 -18.77
CA ARG A 51 20.58 -20.70 -17.80
C ARG A 51 20.25 -21.01 -16.34
N VAL A 52 19.21 -21.78 -16.05
CA VAL A 52 18.70 -21.98 -14.66
C VAL A 52 19.32 -23.21 -13.99
N GLU A 53 19.76 -24.20 -14.78
CA GLU A 53 20.28 -25.45 -14.27
C GLU A 53 21.58 -25.27 -13.45
N GLY A 54 21.60 -25.76 -12.21
CA GLY A 54 22.73 -25.71 -11.30
C GLY A 54 23.07 -24.33 -10.73
N ARG A 55 22.19 -23.34 -10.85
CA ARG A 55 22.28 -22.03 -10.18
C ARG A 55 21.73 -22.10 -8.78
N LYS A 56 22.39 -21.41 -7.84
CA LYS A 56 21.78 -21.08 -6.54
C LYS A 56 21.26 -19.65 -6.55
N ALA A 57 20.22 -19.42 -5.79
CA ALA A 57 19.67 -18.10 -5.55
C ALA A 57 19.75 -17.75 -4.07
N TRP A 58 20.33 -16.60 -3.78
CA TRP A 58 20.41 -16.03 -2.46
C TRP A 58 19.48 -14.82 -2.38
N ILE A 59 18.55 -14.83 -1.45
CA ILE A 59 17.61 -13.74 -1.23
C ILE A 59 17.91 -13.13 0.14
N ILE A 60 18.19 -11.85 0.19
CA ILE A 60 18.45 -11.08 1.41
C ILE A 60 17.18 -10.33 1.78
N GLY A 61 16.53 -10.76 2.87
CA GLY A 61 15.25 -10.28 3.38
C GLY A 61 14.07 -11.15 3.00
N GLY A 62 13.36 -11.65 4.00
CA GLY A 62 12.14 -12.48 3.90
C GLY A 62 10.83 -11.69 3.83
N GLY A 63 10.88 -10.39 3.50
CA GLY A 63 9.69 -9.60 3.22
C GLY A 63 8.99 -10.02 1.92
N ILE A 64 7.83 -9.42 1.64
CA ILE A 64 6.98 -9.84 0.49
C ILE A 64 7.71 -9.84 -0.85
N ALA A 65 8.66 -8.94 -1.09
CA ALA A 65 9.45 -8.94 -2.32
C ALA A 65 10.40 -10.14 -2.38
N GLY A 66 11.04 -10.52 -1.27
CA GLY A 66 11.91 -11.70 -1.21
C GLY A 66 11.13 -13.00 -1.42
N LEU A 67 9.97 -13.13 -0.78
CA LEU A 67 9.07 -14.27 -0.97
C LEU A 67 8.55 -14.33 -2.42
N ALA A 68 8.21 -13.19 -3.01
CA ALA A 68 7.77 -13.11 -4.41
C ALA A 68 8.90 -13.48 -5.39
N ALA A 69 10.16 -13.11 -5.11
CA ALA A 69 11.29 -13.51 -5.93
C ALA A 69 11.45 -15.04 -5.94
N ALA A 70 11.37 -15.68 -4.77
CA ALA A 70 11.38 -17.15 -4.68
C ALA A 70 10.23 -17.78 -5.48
N PHE A 71 9.01 -17.20 -5.35
CA PHE A 71 7.85 -17.67 -6.09
C PHE A 71 8.05 -17.59 -7.61
N TYR A 72 8.48 -16.44 -8.14
CA TYR A 72 8.68 -16.26 -9.58
C TYR A 72 9.87 -17.06 -10.12
N MET A 73 10.92 -17.28 -9.32
CA MET A 73 12.03 -18.15 -9.71
C MET A 73 11.57 -19.60 -9.89
N ILE A 74 10.67 -20.08 -9.04
CA ILE A 74 10.11 -21.44 -9.16
C ILE A 74 9.10 -21.50 -10.31
N ARG A 75 8.06 -20.63 -10.27
CA ARG A 75 6.93 -20.72 -11.20
C ARG A 75 7.32 -20.38 -12.63
N ASP A 76 8.03 -19.27 -12.81
CA ASP A 76 8.33 -18.69 -14.12
C ASP A 76 9.76 -19.02 -14.56
N GLY A 77 10.70 -19.04 -13.61
CA GLY A 77 12.12 -19.34 -13.86
C GLY A 77 12.44 -20.84 -13.95
N GLY A 78 11.58 -21.72 -13.41
CA GLY A 78 11.79 -23.16 -13.40
C GLY A 78 12.94 -23.62 -12.48
N MET A 79 13.34 -22.79 -11.51
CA MET A 79 14.33 -23.18 -10.50
C MET A 79 13.73 -24.17 -9.50
N ASN A 80 14.58 -25.09 -9.01
CA ASN A 80 14.19 -25.94 -7.89
C ASN A 80 14.20 -25.11 -6.60
N GLY A 81 13.18 -25.26 -5.76
CA GLY A 81 13.12 -24.54 -4.49
C GLY A 81 14.30 -24.85 -3.57
N GLN A 82 14.88 -26.06 -3.65
CA GLN A 82 16.07 -26.45 -2.89
C GLN A 82 17.33 -25.63 -3.23
N ASP A 83 17.36 -24.98 -4.40
CA ASP A 83 18.45 -24.11 -4.83
C ASP A 83 18.23 -22.66 -4.39
N ILE A 84 17.13 -22.35 -3.69
CA ILE A 84 16.74 -21.02 -3.25
C ILE A 84 16.85 -20.91 -1.73
N THR A 85 17.66 -19.96 -1.26
CA THR A 85 17.84 -19.69 0.17
C THR A 85 17.50 -18.22 0.47
N ILE A 86 16.61 -18.01 1.42
CA ILE A 86 16.26 -16.69 1.97
C ILE A 86 17.04 -16.50 3.27
N LEU A 87 17.72 -15.37 3.40
CA LEU A 87 18.40 -14.92 4.61
C LEU A 87 17.55 -13.81 5.24
N ASP A 88 17.09 -13.98 6.47
CA ASP A 88 16.34 -12.96 7.19
C ASP A 88 17.00 -12.63 8.53
N ALA A 89 17.09 -11.34 8.84
CA ALA A 89 17.65 -10.88 10.11
C ALA A 89 16.70 -11.12 11.31
N LEU A 90 15.40 -11.26 11.04
CA LEU A 90 14.37 -11.56 12.03
C LEU A 90 14.19 -13.07 12.21
N ASP A 91 13.36 -13.44 13.20
CA ASP A 91 12.98 -14.82 13.49
C ASP A 91 11.65 -15.22 12.82
N VAL A 92 11.07 -14.31 12.04
CA VAL A 92 9.80 -14.49 11.34
C VAL A 92 9.85 -13.80 9.98
N GLU A 93 9.31 -14.44 8.96
CA GLU A 93 9.16 -13.91 7.61
C GLU A 93 8.01 -12.89 7.49
N GLY A 94 7.99 -12.17 6.37
CA GLY A 94 6.94 -11.20 6.02
C GLY A 94 7.35 -9.75 6.15
N GLY A 95 8.42 -9.46 6.88
CA GLY A 95 8.96 -8.11 7.04
C GLY A 95 7.96 -7.15 7.67
N SER A 96 7.49 -6.14 6.94
CA SER A 96 6.50 -5.17 7.44
C SER A 96 5.05 -5.65 7.40
N LEU A 97 4.76 -6.82 6.83
CA LEU A 97 3.44 -7.42 6.74
C LEU A 97 3.19 -8.34 7.94
N ASP A 98 3.18 -7.79 9.10
CA ASP A 98 3.03 -8.54 10.35
C ASP A 98 1.65 -8.41 10.97
N GLY A 99 1.42 -9.27 11.92
CA GLY A 99 0.32 -9.26 12.84
C GLY A 99 0.64 -10.27 13.93
N ALA A 100 0.70 -9.84 15.17
CA ALA A 100 1.10 -10.66 16.29
C ALA A 100 0.28 -10.34 17.55
N GLY A 101 0.52 -11.11 18.61
CA GLY A 101 -0.09 -10.90 19.92
C GLY A 101 -1.21 -11.85 20.24
N ASN A 102 -1.89 -11.59 21.33
CA ASN A 102 -2.96 -12.41 21.90
C ASN A 102 -3.97 -11.50 22.64
N PRO A 103 -5.13 -12.01 23.03
CA PRO A 103 -6.14 -11.17 23.71
C PRO A 103 -5.75 -10.74 25.12
N GLU A 104 -4.82 -11.44 25.78
CA GLU A 104 -4.38 -11.17 27.16
C GLU A 104 -3.41 -9.99 27.21
N ASP A 105 -2.41 -9.98 26.33
CA ASP A 105 -1.35 -8.95 26.26
C ASP A 105 -1.67 -7.84 25.27
N GLY A 106 -2.66 -8.05 24.41
CA GLY A 106 -3.05 -7.21 23.31
C GLY A 106 -2.43 -7.66 21.99
N TYR A 107 -3.18 -7.46 20.91
CA TYR A 107 -2.70 -7.64 19.54
C TYR A 107 -1.88 -6.44 19.08
N ILE A 108 -1.03 -6.65 18.08
CA ILE A 108 -0.24 -5.60 17.46
C ILE A 108 -0.27 -5.73 15.94
N ILE A 109 -0.54 -4.61 15.27
CA ILE A 109 -0.39 -4.42 13.82
C ILE A 109 0.36 -3.11 13.59
N ARG A 110 1.34 -3.11 12.67
CA ARG A 110 2.19 -1.94 12.43
C ARG A 110 1.68 -1.06 11.27
N GLY A 111 0.54 -1.36 10.72
CA GLY A 111 -0.11 -0.55 9.69
C GLY A 111 -1.30 -1.24 9.05
N GLY A 112 -2.29 -0.46 8.62
CA GLY A 112 -3.36 -0.91 7.73
C GLY A 112 -2.82 -1.10 6.32
N ARG A 113 -3.36 -2.07 5.58
CA ARG A 113 -3.02 -2.32 4.18
C ARG A 113 -4.30 -2.52 3.39
N GLU A 114 -4.73 -1.47 2.77
CA GLU A 114 -5.81 -1.51 1.81
C GLU A 114 -5.27 -1.98 0.45
N MET A 115 -6.09 -2.73 -0.30
CA MET A 115 -5.75 -3.26 -1.61
C MET A 115 -6.64 -2.64 -2.68
N ASN A 116 -6.18 -2.74 -3.94
CA ASN A 116 -6.93 -2.35 -5.11
C ASN A 116 -6.97 -3.52 -6.10
N TRP A 117 -8.07 -3.66 -6.84
CA TRP A 117 -8.18 -4.70 -7.86
C TRP A 117 -7.17 -4.55 -9.01
N ASN A 118 -6.61 -3.35 -9.21
CA ASN A 118 -5.56 -3.08 -10.20
C ASN A 118 -4.14 -3.46 -9.74
N TYR A 119 -4.01 -4.24 -8.67
CA TYR A 119 -2.74 -4.79 -8.22
C TYR A 119 -2.39 -6.07 -8.99
N ASP A 120 -2.04 -5.89 -10.28
CA ASP A 120 -1.91 -7.00 -11.24
C ASP A 120 -0.87 -8.05 -10.83
N ASN A 121 0.28 -7.64 -10.27
CA ASN A 121 1.32 -8.57 -9.86
C ASN A 121 0.96 -9.30 -8.56
N LEU A 122 0.27 -8.61 -7.64
CA LEU A 122 -0.27 -9.21 -6.42
C LEU A 122 -1.23 -10.34 -6.77
N TRP A 123 -2.20 -10.06 -7.62
CA TRP A 123 -3.23 -11.04 -7.98
C TRP A 123 -2.70 -12.14 -8.91
N ASP A 124 -1.73 -11.83 -9.78
CA ASP A 124 -1.02 -12.83 -10.58
C ASP A 124 -0.29 -13.85 -9.70
N MET A 125 0.30 -13.43 -8.60
CA MET A 125 0.95 -14.33 -7.66
C MET A 125 -0.05 -15.13 -6.83
N PHE A 126 -1.01 -14.46 -6.20
CA PHE A 126 -1.91 -15.07 -5.23
C PHE A 126 -3.03 -15.92 -5.83
N GLN A 127 -3.23 -15.92 -7.14
CA GLN A 127 -4.11 -16.89 -7.81
C GLN A 127 -3.54 -18.31 -7.82
N ASP A 128 -2.22 -18.46 -7.63
CA ASP A 128 -1.53 -19.77 -7.62
C ASP A 128 -1.18 -20.23 -6.19
N VAL A 129 -1.47 -19.44 -5.18
CA VAL A 129 -1.19 -19.76 -3.77
C VAL A 129 -2.47 -20.23 -3.10
N GLN A 130 -2.46 -21.46 -2.57
CA GLN A 130 -3.60 -22.08 -1.88
C GLN A 130 -4.01 -21.25 -0.65
N ALA A 131 -5.28 -20.93 -0.53
CA ALA A 131 -5.84 -20.31 0.69
C ALA A 131 -5.84 -21.31 1.86
N LEU A 132 -5.57 -20.82 3.08
CA LEU A 132 -5.39 -21.70 4.25
C LEU A 132 -6.70 -22.29 4.77
N GLU A 133 -7.80 -21.56 4.62
CA GLU A 133 -9.10 -21.93 5.19
C GLU A 133 -10.13 -22.37 4.14
N LEU A 134 -9.76 -22.36 2.87
CA LEU A 134 -10.62 -22.88 1.79
C LEU A 134 -10.21 -24.29 1.37
N PRO A 135 -11.12 -25.05 0.76
CA PRO A 135 -10.82 -26.36 0.20
C PRO A 135 -9.63 -26.34 -0.77
N GLU A 136 -9.02 -27.51 -0.99
CA GLU A 136 -7.94 -27.67 -1.96
C GLU A 136 -8.39 -27.22 -3.37
N GLY A 137 -7.53 -26.43 -4.02
CA GLY A 137 -7.79 -25.84 -5.34
C GLY A 137 -8.32 -24.40 -5.31
N TYR A 138 -8.67 -23.86 -4.13
CA TYR A 138 -9.03 -22.45 -3.99
C TYR A 138 -7.83 -21.62 -3.57
N SER A 139 -7.59 -20.55 -4.31
CA SER A 139 -6.47 -19.66 -4.07
C SER A 139 -6.76 -18.56 -3.04
N VAL A 140 -5.70 -17.87 -2.60
CA VAL A 140 -5.84 -16.64 -1.78
C VAL A 140 -6.65 -15.57 -2.52
N LEU A 141 -6.50 -15.46 -3.85
CA LEU A 141 -7.31 -14.55 -4.66
C LEU A 141 -8.79 -14.94 -4.61
N ASP A 142 -9.12 -16.23 -4.63
CA ASP A 142 -10.50 -16.70 -4.51
C ASP A 142 -11.10 -16.33 -3.14
N GLU A 143 -10.34 -16.53 -2.05
CA GLU A 143 -10.77 -16.10 -0.71
C GLU A 143 -11.01 -14.58 -0.67
N TYR A 144 -10.10 -13.81 -1.25
CA TYR A 144 -10.20 -12.35 -1.27
C TYR A 144 -11.45 -11.86 -2.01
N ARG A 145 -11.77 -12.48 -3.14
CA ARG A 145 -12.99 -12.21 -3.89
C ARG A 145 -14.22 -12.60 -3.12
N LEU A 146 -14.22 -13.81 -2.56
CA LEU A 146 -15.36 -14.31 -1.77
C LEU A 146 -15.73 -13.32 -0.67
N VAL A 147 -14.74 -12.78 0.04
CA VAL A 147 -14.94 -11.83 1.14
C VAL A 147 -15.48 -10.49 0.64
N ASN A 148 -14.88 -9.91 -0.41
CA ASN A 148 -15.20 -8.54 -0.83
C ASN A 148 -16.42 -8.46 -1.78
N ASP A 149 -16.70 -9.48 -2.57
CA ASP A 149 -17.86 -9.49 -3.46
C ASP A 149 -19.19 -9.65 -2.69
N HIS A 150 -19.14 -10.34 -1.54
CA HIS A 150 -20.34 -10.52 -0.67
C HIS A 150 -20.55 -9.37 0.32
N ASP A 151 -19.48 -8.62 0.63
CA ASP A 151 -19.50 -7.52 1.58
C ASP A 151 -18.67 -6.35 1.03
N PRO A 152 -19.19 -5.60 0.04
CA PRO A 152 -18.51 -4.46 -0.55
C PRO A 152 -18.14 -3.41 0.50
N ASN A 153 -16.93 -2.86 0.37
CA ASN A 153 -16.44 -1.89 1.32
C ASN A 153 -17.09 -0.51 1.11
N TYR A 154 -17.46 0.17 2.19
CA TYR A 154 -17.79 1.59 2.21
C TYR A 154 -17.73 2.13 3.64
N SER A 155 -17.54 3.46 3.79
CA SER A 155 -17.54 4.15 5.07
C SER A 155 -18.70 5.15 5.16
N LYS A 156 -19.31 5.27 6.34
CA LYS A 156 -20.33 6.30 6.63
C LYS A 156 -19.85 7.38 7.61
N ALA A 157 -18.60 7.32 8.05
CA ALA A 157 -17.99 8.25 8.99
C ALA A 157 -16.52 8.56 8.61
N ARG A 158 -16.25 8.88 7.34
CA ARG A 158 -14.88 9.05 6.82
C ARG A 158 -14.11 10.20 7.47
N LEU A 159 -14.78 11.32 7.73
CA LEU A 159 -14.23 12.49 8.40
C LEU A 159 -15.08 12.87 9.60
N MET A 160 -14.43 13.21 10.70
CA MET A 160 -15.08 13.66 11.93
C MET A 160 -14.41 14.94 12.45
N HIS A 161 -15.15 15.70 13.27
CA HIS A 161 -14.71 16.91 13.95
C HIS A 161 -15.57 17.18 15.20
N GLU A 162 -15.26 18.26 15.91
CA GLU A 162 -16.09 18.77 17.03
C GLU A 162 -16.52 17.67 17.99
N GLN A 163 -15.55 16.87 18.47
CA GLN A 163 -15.76 15.81 19.46
C GLN A 163 -16.90 14.85 19.06
N GLY A 164 -16.76 14.23 17.91
CA GLY A 164 -17.61 13.12 17.52
C GLY A 164 -18.69 13.43 16.50
N GLN A 165 -18.70 14.64 15.94
CA GLN A 165 -19.60 14.99 14.82
C GLN A 165 -19.03 14.46 13.50
N ILE A 166 -19.89 13.94 12.64
CA ILE A 166 -19.49 13.56 11.28
C ILE A 166 -19.43 14.84 10.44
N ARG A 167 -18.25 15.14 9.90
CA ARG A 167 -18.07 16.24 8.94
C ARG A 167 -18.64 15.83 7.59
N ASP A 168 -19.26 16.78 6.87
CA ASP A 168 -19.68 16.54 5.50
C ASP A 168 -18.48 16.17 4.62
N PHE A 169 -18.47 14.94 4.12
CA PHE A 169 -17.44 14.39 3.24
C PHE A 169 -18.00 13.99 1.86
N SER A 170 -19.16 14.50 1.48
CA SER A 170 -19.83 14.17 0.20
C SER A 170 -19.06 14.67 -1.03
N ASN A 171 -18.10 15.58 -0.85
CA ASN A 171 -17.29 16.14 -1.91
C ASN A 171 -15.88 16.51 -1.43
N PHE A 172 -15.00 16.86 -2.36
CA PHE A 172 -13.59 17.16 -2.06
C PHE A 172 -13.36 18.54 -1.45
N GLY A 173 -14.33 19.44 -1.49
CA GLY A 173 -14.20 20.81 -0.96
C GLY A 173 -13.21 21.69 -1.74
N LEU A 174 -12.93 21.38 -3.01
CA LEU A 174 -11.94 22.07 -3.83
C LEU A 174 -12.53 23.29 -4.54
N THR A 175 -11.86 24.42 -4.44
CA THR A 175 -12.10 25.60 -5.29
C THR A 175 -11.61 25.36 -6.71
N LYS A 176 -12.05 26.18 -7.66
CA LYS A 176 -11.57 26.10 -9.05
C LYS A 176 -10.06 26.27 -9.18
N SER A 177 -9.46 27.13 -8.38
CA SER A 177 -7.99 27.32 -8.37
C SER A 177 -7.29 26.04 -7.95
N GLN A 178 -7.73 25.42 -6.86
CA GLN A 178 -7.16 24.18 -6.32
C GLN A 178 -7.33 22.97 -7.27
N GLN A 179 -8.48 22.90 -7.97
CA GLN A 179 -8.67 21.92 -9.04
C GLN A 179 -7.61 22.07 -10.15
N TRP A 180 -7.30 23.32 -10.52
CA TRP A 180 -6.26 23.60 -11.51
C TRP A 180 -4.84 23.31 -10.98
N GLU A 181 -4.56 23.51 -9.71
CA GLU A 181 -3.28 23.11 -9.09
C GLU A 181 -3.05 21.61 -9.24
N LEU A 182 -4.07 20.78 -8.93
CA LEU A 182 -4.00 19.32 -9.10
C LEU A 182 -3.80 18.92 -10.58
N ILE A 183 -4.55 19.51 -11.50
CA ILE A 183 -4.41 19.23 -12.95
C ILE A 183 -3.01 19.60 -13.44
N ARG A 184 -2.48 20.75 -13.01
CA ARG A 184 -1.11 21.17 -13.38
C ARG A 184 -0.05 20.21 -12.83
N LEU A 185 -0.22 19.70 -11.61
CA LEU A 185 0.68 18.69 -11.03
C LEU A 185 0.72 17.43 -11.90
N LEU A 186 -0.44 16.93 -12.32
CA LEU A 186 -0.52 15.74 -13.18
C LEU A 186 0.21 15.94 -14.53
N LEU A 187 0.25 17.17 -15.06
CA LEU A 187 0.89 17.50 -16.32
C LEU A 187 2.38 17.85 -16.21
N LYS A 188 2.93 18.11 -15.00
CA LYS A 188 4.36 18.40 -14.83
C LYS A 188 5.20 17.17 -15.17
N ARG A 189 6.42 17.38 -15.68
CA ARG A 189 7.39 16.28 -15.84
C ARG A 189 7.93 15.87 -14.47
N LYS A 190 8.40 14.63 -14.34
CA LYS A 190 8.94 14.10 -13.07
C LYS A 190 10.18 14.88 -12.64
N GLU A 191 11.06 15.17 -13.59
CA GLU A 191 12.33 15.89 -13.38
C GLU A 191 12.12 17.33 -12.87
N ASP A 192 10.95 17.92 -13.12
CA ASP A 192 10.60 19.25 -12.61
C ASP A 192 10.12 19.22 -11.15
N LEU A 193 10.12 18.05 -10.50
CA LEU A 193 9.61 17.83 -9.15
C LEU A 193 10.69 17.31 -8.17
N ASP A 194 11.93 17.25 -8.60
CA ASP A 194 13.04 16.79 -7.77
C ASP A 194 13.16 17.67 -6.50
N ASP A 195 13.25 17.03 -5.35
CA ASP A 195 13.38 17.64 -4.01
C ASP A 195 12.27 18.68 -3.63
N ILE A 196 11.16 18.76 -4.38
CA ILE A 196 10.03 19.65 -4.07
C ILE A 196 9.08 18.96 -3.09
N THR A 197 8.64 19.69 -2.06
CA THR A 197 7.64 19.22 -1.09
C THR A 197 6.21 19.60 -1.50
N ILE A 198 5.23 18.91 -0.93
CA ILE A 198 3.79 19.17 -1.17
C ILE A 198 3.42 20.60 -0.73
N GLU A 199 3.87 21.02 0.44
CA GLU A 199 3.59 22.37 0.98
C GLU A 199 4.27 23.52 0.23
N GLN A 200 5.33 23.25 -0.51
CA GLN A 200 5.95 24.24 -1.41
C GLN A 200 5.15 24.46 -2.69
N TYR A 201 4.29 23.51 -3.03
CA TYR A 201 3.51 23.57 -4.27
C TYR A 201 2.07 24.01 -4.07
N PHE A 202 1.39 23.49 -3.05
CA PHE A 202 -0.01 23.79 -2.77
C PHE A 202 -0.16 24.93 -1.77
N SER A 203 -1.27 25.67 -1.88
CA SER A 203 -1.61 26.71 -0.92
C SER A 203 -1.98 26.12 0.45
N PRO A 204 -1.82 26.89 1.56
CA PRO A 204 -2.26 26.44 2.89
C PRO A 204 -3.75 26.05 2.92
N GLU A 205 -4.61 26.75 2.18
CA GLU A 205 -6.05 26.47 2.10
C GLU A 205 -6.34 25.13 1.40
N PHE A 206 -5.47 24.69 0.49
CA PHE A 206 -5.58 23.36 -0.11
C PHE A 206 -5.37 22.26 0.93
N LEU A 207 -4.44 22.46 1.85
CA LEU A 207 -4.09 21.51 2.89
C LEU A 207 -5.17 21.36 3.99
N GLU A 208 -6.26 22.15 3.93
CA GLU A 208 -7.43 22.06 4.81
C GLU A 208 -8.68 21.52 4.10
N THR A 209 -8.57 21.12 2.83
CA THR A 209 -9.69 20.56 2.06
C THR A 209 -10.00 19.12 2.45
N ASN A 210 -11.24 18.69 2.22
CA ASN A 210 -11.59 17.26 2.37
C ASN A 210 -10.72 16.36 1.49
N PHE A 211 -10.39 16.80 0.26
CA PHE A 211 -9.49 16.06 -0.62
C PHE A 211 -8.16 15.76 0.06
N TRP A 212 -7.53 16.78 0.69
CA TRP A 212 -6.25 16.57 1.35
C TRP A 212 -6.38 15.64 2.58
N PHE A 213 -7.43 15.79 3.39
CA PHE A 213 -7.68 14.86 4.51
C PHE A 213 -7.92 13.44 4.04
N PHE A 214 -8.65 13.22 2.94
CA PHE A 214 -8.79 11.88 2.37
C PHE A 214 -7.46 11.31 1.89
N TRP A 215 -6.70 12.13 1.15
CA TRP A 215 -5.45 11.73 0.54
C TRP A 215 -4.38 11.42 1.58
N ARG A 216 -4.14 12.37 2.50
CA ARG A 216 -3.10 12.23 3.50
C ARG A 216 -3.35 11.08 4.46
N SER A 217 -4.59 10.85 4.90
CA SER A 217 -4.90 9.77 5.83
C SER A 217 -4.95 8.39 5.17
N MET A 218 -5.31 8.30 3.88
CA MET A 218 -5.28 7.03 3.16
C MET A 218 -3.85 6.55 2.86
N PHE A 219 -2.98 7.46 2.45
CA PHE A 219 -1.63 7.14 1.99
C PHE A 219 -0.52 7.53 2.97
N ALA A 220 -0.86 8.06 4.14
CA ALA A 220 0.07 8.56 5.15
C ALA A 220 0.99 9.70 4.65
N PHE A 221 0.45 10.61 3.83
CA PHE A 221 1.20 11.78 3.38
C PHE A 221 1.19 12.91 4.40
N GLU A 222 2.34 13.52 4.58
CA GLU A 222 2.55 14.76 5.30
C GLU A 222 2.92 15.90 4.36
N ASN A 223 2.72 17.16 4.80
CA ASN A 223 2.86 18.32 3.94
C ASN A 223 4.29 18.52 3.40
N TRP A 224 5.29 18.16 4.19
CA TRP A 224 6.72 18.26 3.86
C TRP A 224 7.25 17.13 2.96
N GLN A 225 6.45 16.12 2.68
CA GLN A 225 6.86 14.96 1.88
C GLN A 225 6.91 15.27 0.38
N SER A 226 7.45 14.34 -0.39
CA SER A 226 7.75 14.47 -1.82
C SER A 226 6.50 14.73 -2.67
N LEU A 227 6.50 15.84 -3.39
CA LEU A 227 5.50 16.16 -4.39
C LEU A 227 5.54 15.17 -5.58
N LEU A 228 6.72 14.65 -5.91
CA LEU A 228 6.88 13.62 -6.96
C LEU A 228 6.12 12.34 -6.57
N GLU A 229 6.26 11.88 -5.33
CA GLU A 229 5.54 10.70 -4.86
C GLU A 229 4.03 10.95 -4.88
N MET A 230 3.55 12.10 -4.40
CA MET A 230 2.13 12.45 -4.48
C MET A 230 1.60 12.39 -5.92
N LYS A 231 2.35 12.92 -6.88
CA LYS A 231 1.98 12.85 -8.31
C LYS A 231 1.88 11.41 -8.81
N LEU A 232 2.85 10.56 -8.48
CA LEU A 232 2.85 9.15 -8.89
C LEU A 232 1.64 8.42 -8.32
N TYR A 233 1.30 8.67 -7.05
CA TYR A 233 0.10 8.14 -6.40
C TYR A 233 -1.18 8.60 -7.07
N MET A 234 -1.28 9.88 -7.44
CA MET A 234 -2.44 10.40 -8.17
C MET A 234 -2.61 9.70 -9.53
N HIS A 235 -1.51 9.40 -10.23
CA HIS A 235 -1.57 8.62 -11.47
C HIS A 235 -2.02 7.18 -11.22
N ARG A 236 -1.49 6.54 -10.17
CA ARG A 236 -1.74 5.13 -9.86
C ARG A 236 -3.17 4.86 -9.41
N PHE A 237 -3.77 5.80 -8.67
CA PHE A 237 -5.10 5.66 -8.08
C PHE A 237 -6.16 6.55 -8.73
N LEU A 238 -5.95 6.95 -9.98
CA LEU A 238 -6.90 7.80 -10.69
C LEU A 238 -8.26 7.10 -10.92
N ASP A 239 -8.26 5.79 -11.07
CA ASP A 239 -9.45 4.96 -11.20
C ASP A 239 -10.26 4.84 -9.92
N ALA A 240 -9.61 5.04 -8.77
CA ALA A 240 -10.19 4.95 -7.44
C ALA A 240 -10.64 6.31 -6.87
N ILE A 241 -10.47 7.39 -7.62
CA ILE A 241 -10.65 8.76 -7.10
C ILE A 241 -12.10 9.08 -6.72
N ASP A 242 -13.06 8.50 -7.41
CA ASP A 242 -14.49 8.66 -7.12
C ASP A 242 -14.92 7.90 -5.85
N GLY A 243 -14.20 6.85 -5.46
CA GLY A 243 -14.39 6.12 -4.21
C GLY A 243 -13.49 6.56 -3.05
N LEU A 244 -12.74 7.66 -3.20
CA LEU A 244 -11.83 8.14 -2.16
C LEU A 244 -12.57 8.68 -0.92
N ALA A 245 -13.74 9.29 -1.14
CA ALA A 245 -14.53 9.89 -0.08
C ALA A 245 -15.22 8.85 0.82
N ASP A 246 -15.71 7.76 0.26
CA ASP A 246 -16.44 6.71 0.99
C ASP A 246 -15.66 5.39 1.12
N MET A 247 -14.42 5.34 0.66
CA MET A 247 -13.54 4.16 0.69
C MET A 247 -14.04 2.98 -0.16
N SER A 248 -15.05 3.15 -1.01
CA SER A 248 -15.65 2.08 -1.83
C SER A 248 -14.73 1.52 -2.91
N ALA A 249 -13.66 2.22 -3.25
CA ALA A 249 -12.64 1.76 -4.20
C ALA A 249 -11.65 0.75 -3.60
N LEU A 250 -11.67 0.54 -2.28
CA LEU A 250 -10.72 -0.31 -1.57
C LEU A 250 -11.32 -1.67 -1.23
N VAL A 251 -10.43 -2.63 -1.14
CA VAL A 251 -10.75 -4.01 -0.74
C VAL A 251 -9.79 -4.47 0.36
N PHE A 252 -10.27 -5.35 1.22
CA PHE A 252 -9.57 -5.74 2.44
C PHE A 252 -9.41 -7.26 2.53
N PRO A 253 -8.32 -7.76 3.15
CA PRO A 253 -8.16 -9.17 3.43
C PRO A 253 -9.17 -9.64 4.48
N LYS A 254 -9.31 -10.95 4.60
CA LYS A 254 -10.14 -11.59 5.63
C LYS A 254 -9.59 -11.33 7.04
N TYR A 255 -8.29 -11.50 7.20
CA TYR A 255 -7.53 -11.28 8.44
C TYR A 255 -6.48 -10.19 8.22
N ASN A 256 -5.55 -10.03 9.16
CA ASN A 256 -4.34 -9.23 8.97
C ASN A 256 -3.49 -9.74 7.80
N GLN A 257 -2.47 -8.98 7.38
CA GLN A 257 -1.69 -9.33 6.18
C GLN A 257 -0.81 -10.57 6.36
N TYR A 258 -0.32 -10.81 7.57
CA TYR A 258 0.49 -11.99 7.83
C TYR A 258 -0.32 -13.26 7.60
N ASP A 259 -1.49 -13.35 8.20
CA ASP A 259 -2.35 -14.53 8.08
C ASP A 259 -2.97 -14.68 6.70
N SER A 260 -3.32 -13.57 6.03
CA SER A 260 -3.99 -13.62 4.73
C SER A 260 -3.04 -13.80 3.55
N PHE A 261 -1.79 -13.31 3.64
CA PHE A 261 -0.86 -13.30 2.51
C PHE A 261 0.46 -14.01 2.81
N VAL A 262 1.12 -13.67 3.93
CA VAL A 262 2.47 -14.16 4.21
C VAL A 262 2.45 -15.66 4.49
N ARG A 263 1.66 -16.10 5.45
CA ARG A 263 1.55 -17.53 5.82
C ARG A 263 1.21 -18.45 4.66
N PRO A 264 0.18 -18.16 3.82
CA PRO A 264 -0.11 -18.99 2.66
C PRO A 264 1.08 -19.08 1.69
N LEU A 265 1.75 -17.94 1.42
CA LEU A 265 2.87 -17.87 0.50
C LEU A 265 4.09 -18.63 1.04
N VAL A 266 4.42 -18.47 2.31
CA VAL A 266 5.51 -19.20 2.97
C VAL A 266 5.25 -20.71 2.92
N ASN A 267 4.03 -21.15 3.25
CA ASN A 267 3.66 -22.57 3.13
C ASN A 267 3.81 -23.09 1.71
N HIS A 268 3.42 -22.28 0.72
CA HIS A 268 3.57 -22.62 -0.70
C HIS A 268 5.05 -22.79 -1.10
N LEU A 269 5.94 -21.93 -0.62
CA LEU A 269 7.37 -21.96 -0.92
C LEU A 269 8.09 -23.09 -0.20
N MET A 270 7.83 -23.27 1.10
CA MET A 270 8.44 -24.34 1.89
C MET A 270 8.04 -25.75 1.38
N ALA A 271 6.79 -25.92 0.96
CA ALA A 271 6.34 -27.18 0.34
C ALA A 271 7.09 -27.49 -0.98
N ARG A 272 7.75 -26.50 -1.57
CA ARG A 272 8.58 -26.64 -2.79
C ARG A 272 10.08 -26.70 -2.50
N GLY A 273 10.47 -26.70 -1.22
CA GLY A 273 11.84 -26.90 -0.80
C GLY A 273 12.67 -25.62 -0.60
N VAL A 274 12.05 -24.44 -0.65
CA VAL A 274 12.75 -23.17 -0.32
C VAL A 274 13.20 -23.21 1.13
N THR A 275 14.45 -22.78 1.39
CA THR A 275 15.02 -22.70 2.73
C THR A 275 15.01 -21.25 3.22
N VAL A 276 14.55 -21.01 4.46
CA VAL A 276 14.69 -19.73 5.15
C VAL A 276 15.69 -19.90 6.29
N ARG A 277 16.69 -19.02 6.35
CA ARG A 277 17.68 -18.93 7.43
C ARG A 277 17.41 -17.67 8.23
N PHE A 278 16.83 -17.82 9.41
CA PHE A 278 16.53 -16.74 10.33
C PHE A 278 17.74 -16.30 11.17
N GLY A 279 17.68 -15.07 11.68
CA GLY A 279 18.74 -14.49 12.50
C GLY A 279 20.04 -14.24 11.74
N VAL A 280 19.98 -14.17 10.42
CA VAL A 280 21.13 -13.93 9.51
C VAL A 280 21.00 -12.56 8.87
N ARG A 281 21.78 -11.60 9.34
CA ARG A 281 21.81 -10.23 8.80
C ARG A 281 22.91 -10.08 7.76
N ALA A 282 22.56 -9.84 6.51
CA ALA A 282 23.50 -9.45 5.49
C ALA A 282 23.74 -7.92 5.55
N TYR A 283 24.97 -7.51 5.67
CA TYR A 283 25.34 -6.11 5.83
C TYR A 283 26.21 -5.55 4.71
N ASP A 284 26.83 -6.40 3.87
CA ASP A 284 27.62 -5.98 2.71
C ASP A 284 27.72 -7.09 1.65
N LEU A 285 28.09 -6.73 0.43
CA LEU A 285 28.36 -7.65 -0.68
C LEU A 285 29.80 -7.48 -1.18
N ALA A 286 30.57 -8.56 -1.21
CA ALA A 286 31.81 -8.62 -1.95
C ALA A 286 31.52 -8.64 -3.45
N MET A 287 32.23 -7.83 -4.23
CA MET A 287 32.03 -7.72 -5.68
C MET A 287 33.38 -7.78 -6.42
N SER A 288 33.41 -8.50 -7.53
CA SER A 288 34.43 -8.34 -8.56
C SER A 288 33.96 -7.29 -9.57
N VAL A 289 34.88 -6.44 -10.01
CA VAL A 289 34.64 -5.38 -11.01
C VAL A 289 35.57 -5.62 -12.19
N ASP A 290 34.99 -5.76 -13.39
CA ASP A 290 35.69 -5.89 -14.65
C ASP A 290 35.07 -4.89 -15.66
N GLY A 291 35.79 -3.78 -15.88
CA GLY A 291 35.26 -2.64 -16.61
C GLY A 291 33.99 -2.10 -15.94
N ASP A 292 32.87 -2.09 -16.66
CA ASP A 292 31.56 -1.70 -16.13
C ASP A 292 30.80 -2.86 -15.44
N ALA A 293 31.26 -4.11 -15.61
CA ALA A 293 30.59 -5.28 -15.04
C ALA A 293 30.89 -5.43 -13.54
N ARG A 294 29.86 -5.66 -12.75
CA ARG A 294 29.91 -5.88 -11.30
C ARG A 294 29.23 -7.21 -10.98
N THR A 295 30.00 -8.12 -10.41
CA THR A 295 29.51 -9.47 -10.06
C THR A 295 29.68 -9.70 -8.57
N VAL A 296 28.61 -10.02 -7.86
CA VAL A 296 28.66 -10.41 -6.45
C VAL A 296 29.38 -11.75 -6.34
N THR A 297 30.39 -11.80 -5.45
CA THR A 297 31.23 -12.99 -5.19
C THR A 297 31.11 -13.49 -3.76
N GLY A 298 30.47 -12.71 -2.87
CA GLY A 298 30.23 -13.10 -1.49
C GLY A 298 29.21 -12.20 -0.81
N ILE A 299 28.52 -12.75 0.18
CA ILE A 299 27.56 -12.04 1.03
C ILE A 299 28.14 -12.00 2.44
N HIS A 300 28.47 -10.82 2.93
CA HIS A 300 28.91 -10.63 4.30
C HIS A 300 27.70 -10.66 5.21
N VAL A 301 27.70 -11.59 6.15
CA VAL A 301 26.59 -11.84 7.07
C VAL A 301 27.04 -11.79 8.52
N LYS A 302 26.10 -11.46 9.41
CA LYS A 302 26.25 -11.54 10.85
C LYS A 302 25.18 -12.45 11.42
N THR A 303 25.59 -13.48 12.16
CA THR A 303 24.70 -14.45 12.80
C THR A 303 25.05 -14.53 14.28
N LYS A 304 24.12 -14.16 15.17
CA LYS A 304 24.34 -14.13 16.62
C LYS A 304 25.61 -13.36 17.05
N GLY A 305 25.94 -12.31 16.31
CA GLY A 305 27.11 -11.47 16.58
C GLY A 305 28.43 -11.94 15.90
N GLU A 306 28.46 -13.12 15.32
CA GLU A 306 29.60 -13.64 14.56
C GLU A 306 29.49 -13.28 13.08
N GLU A 307 30.59 -12.79 12.51
CA GLU A 307 30.68 -12.42 11.09
C GLU A 307 31.15 -13.61 10.25
N ASP A 308 30.55 -13.77 9.09
CA ASP A 308 30.88 -14.80 8.10
C ASP A 308 30.66 -14.28 6.69
N VAL A 309 31.19 -15.00 5.69
CA VAL A 309 31.02 -14.68 4.28
C VAL A 309 30.46 -15.90 3.55
N ILE A 310 29.26 -15.77 3.03
CA ILE A 310 28.66 -16.79 2.17
C ILE A 310 29.24 -16.61 0.76
N PRO A 311 29.96 -17.60 0.21
CA PRO A 311 30.51 -17.50 -1.13
C PRO A 311 29.40 -17.57 -2.19
N VAL A 312 29.52 -16.74 -3.22
CA VAL A 312 28.60 -16.68 -4.37
C VAL A 312 29.37 -17.02 -5.63
N GLU A 313 28.96 -18.06 -6.33
CA GLU A 313 29.56 -18.42 -7.61
C GLU A 313 29.07 -17.44 -8.71
N SER A 314 29.86 -17.27 -9.76
CA SER A 314 29.53 -16.32 -10.85
C SER A 314 28.23 -16.64 -11.59
N ARG A 315 27.79 -17.90 -11.54
CA ARG A 315 26.49 -18.35 -12.09
C ARG A 315 25.33 -18.12 -11.14
N ASP A 316 25.57 -17.97 -9.84
CA ASP A 316 24.52 -17.76 -8.84
C ASP A 316 23.92 -16.36 -8.96
N VAL A 317 22.73 -16.18 -8.43
CA VAL A 317 22.03 -14.90 -8.41
C VAL A 317 21.76 -14.46 -6.97
N VAL A 318 21.85 -13.15 -6.76
CA VAL A 318 21.59 -12.52 -5.48
C VAL A 318 20.47 -11.50 -5.64
N PHE A 319 19.50 -11.59 -4.77
CA PHE A 319 18.38 -10.65 -4.68
C PHE A 319 18.40 -10.01 -3.30
N ALA A 320 18.34 -8.69 -3.23
CA ALA A 320 18.43 -7.99 -1.96
C ALA A 320 17.33 -6.94 -1.80
N LEU A 321 16.70 -6.94 -0.63
CA LEU A 321 15.85 -5.85 -0.19
C LEU A 321 16.73 -4.73 0.36
N THR A 322 16.44 -3.49 -0.05
CA THR A 322 17.19 -2.30 0.36
C THR A 322 16.40 -1.53 1.40
N GLY A 323 16.92 -1.49 2.63
CA GLY A 323 16.30 -0.82 3.76
C GLY A 323 15.04 -1.53 4.31
N SER A 324 14.64 -1.16 5.50
CA SER A 324 13.44 -1.66 6.17
C SER A 324 12.65 -0.52 6.79
N MET A 325 11.37 -0.39 6.42
CA MET A 325 10.49 0.66 6.96
C MET A 325 10.08 0.42 8.41
N THR A 326 10.22 -0.81 8.90
CA THR A 326 9.82 -1.20 10.27
C THR A 326 11.01 -1.55 11.17
N GLU A 327 12.24 -1.39 10.68
CA GLU A 327 13.42 -1.56 11.50
C GLU A 327 13.44 -0.57 12.67
N GLY A 328 14.02 -0.97 13.78
CA GLY A 328 14.19 -0.11 14.95
C GLY A 328 12.88 0.29 15.62
N THR A 329 11.76 -0.39 15.32
CA THR A 329 10.48 -0.14 15.98
C THR A 329 10.63 -0.18 17.49
N ALA A 330 10.29 0.92 18.16
CA ALA A 330 10.19 0.99 19.60
C ALA A 330 8.75 0.67 20.02
N TYR A 331 8.61 -0.20 21.00
CA TYR A 331 7.31 -0.63 21.49
C TYR A 331 6.94 0.04 22.80
N GLY A 332 5.66 0.32 22.97
CA GLY A 332 5.04 0.79 24.20
C GLY A 332 3.73 0.06 24.47
N ASP A 333 3.13 0.37 25.59
CA ASP A 333 1.88 -0.23 26.02
C ASP A 333 0.99 0.77 26.74
N MET A 334 -0.01 0.27 27.47
CA MET A 334 -0.98 1.09 28.19
C MET A 334 -0.33 2.09 29.15
N ASP A 335 0.80 1.73 29.78
CA ASP A 335 1.41 2.48 30.88
C ASP A 335 2.82 3.02 30.53
N GLN A 336 3.38 2.60 29.40
CA GLN A 336 4.71 3.00 28.94
C GLN A 336 4.70 3.55 27.52
N ALA A 337 5.26 4.75 27.36
CA ALA A 337 5.53 5.31 26.03
C ALA A 337 6.70 4.57 25.35
N PRO A 338 6.70 4.45 24.03
CA PRO A 338 7.85 3.89 23.32
C PRO A 338 9.06 4.82 23.44
N ILE A 339 10.24 4.24 23.60
CA ILE A 339 11.50 5.00 23.68
C ILE A 339 12.27 4.80 22.39
N LEU A 340 12.43 5.87 21.63
CA LEU A 340 13.17 5.89 20.37
C LEU A 340 14.22 7.00 20.42
N GLU A 341 15.43 6.69 19.96
CA GLU A 341 16.43 7.70 19.67
C GLU A 341 15.96 8.52 18.45
N ARG A 342 16.06 9.84 18.53
CA ARG A 342 15.50 10.78 17.55
C ARG A 342 16.58 11.59 16.86
N GLY A 343 16.15 12.31 15.83
CA GLY A 343 16.95 13.27 15.10
C GLY A 343 17.62 12.70 13.85
N ARG A 344 18.73 13.29 13.47
CA ARG A 344 19.53 12.77 12.35
C ARG A 344 20.20 11.48 12.74
N HIS A 345 20.08 10.50 11.87
CA HIS A 345 20.51 9.14 12.12
C HIS A 345 21.47 8.67 11.02
N ASP A 346 22.49 7.94 11.45
CA ASP A 346 23.37 7.17 10.56
C ASP A 346 23.33 5.71 11.03
N PRO A 347 22.71 4.78 10.25
CA PRO A 347 22.54 3.41 10.68
C PRO A 347 23.88 2.71 10.81
N GLY A 348 24.07 2.01 11.93
CA GLY A 348 25.24 1.17 12.17
C GLY A 348 25.23 -0.11 11.33
N GLN A 349 26.31 -0.92 11.46
CA GLN A 349 26.42 -2.21 10.74
C GLN A 349 25.37 -3.25 11.16
N ASP A 350 24.75 -3.08 12.31
CA ASP A 350 23.68 -3.96 12.78
C ASP A 350 22.28 -3.54 12.30
N SER A 351 22.20 -2.59 11.37
CA SER A 351 20.98 -2.10 10.76
C SER A 351 20.66 -2.82 9.43
N ASP A 352 19.38 -2.95 9.09
CA ASP A 352 18.92 -3.41 7.77
C ASP A 352 19.24 -2.40 6.66
N TRP A 353 19.58 -1.16 7.01
CA TRP A 353 20.06 -0.13 6.07
C TRP A 353 21.54 -0.25 5.75
N ALA A 354 22.31 -1.02 6.55
CA ALA A 354 23.76 -1.15 6.38
C ALA A 354 24.13 -1.68 4.99
N LEU A 355 23.41 -2.68 4.51
CA LEU A 355 23.66 -3.26 3.19
C LEU A 355 23.58 -2.20 2.08
N TRP A 356 22.52 -1.42 2.05
CA TRP A 356 22.34 -0.40 1.02
C TRP A 356 23.36 0.76 1.17
N LYS A 357 23.65 1.17 2.41
CA LYS A 357 24.70 2.16 2.70
C LYS A 357 26.05 1.72 2.14
N ASN A 358 26.48 0.49 2.47
CA ASN A 358 27.76 -0.04 2.02
C ASN A 358 27.82 -0.21 0.50
N LEU A 359 26.73 -0.58 -0.15
CA LEU A 359 26.65 -0.61 -1.61
C LEU A 359 26.78 0.78 -2.24
N ALA A 360 26.10 1.78 -1.69
CA ALA A 360 26.15 3.16 -2.18
C ALA A 360 27.56 3.78 -2.07
N GLU A 361 28.33 3.42 -1.03
CA GLU A 361 29.72 3.82 -0.88
C GLU A 361 30.63 3.22 -1.98
N LYS A 362 30.28 2.06 -2.53
CA LYS A 362 31.06 1.41 -3.59
C LYS A 362 30.81 2.01 -4.97
N SER A 363 29.59 2.48 -5.24
CA SER A 363 29.26 3.05 -6.55
C SER A 363 27.96 3.85 -6.51
N PRO A 364 27.90 5.00 -7.22
CA PRO A 364 26.69 5.81 -7.30
C PRO A 364 25.51 5.11 -8.03
N VAL A 365 25.75 3.99 -8.72
CA VAL A 365 24.66 3.20 -9.34
C VAL A 365 23.72 2.58 -8.31
N PHE A 366 24.12 2.54 -7.04
CA PHE A 366 23.32 2.06 -5.93
C PHE A 366 22.49 3.15 -5.22
N GLY A 367 22.49 4.38 -5.74
CA GLY A 367 21.66 5.48 -5.23
C GLY A 367 22.22 6.15 -3.97
N ASN A 368 21.33 6.82 -3.24
CA ASN A 368 21.67 7.62 -2.06
C ASN A 368 20.75 7.28 -0.86
N PRO A 369 21.03 6.21 -0.11
CA PRO A 369 20.19 5.77 1.00
C PRO A 369 20.05 6.80 2.12
N ALA A 370 21.02 7.71 2.30
CA ALA A 370 20.99 8.74 3.33
C ALA A 370 19.80 9.71 3.17
N LYS A 371 19.28 9.89 1.96
CA LYS A 371 18.03 10.65 1.70
C LYS A 371 16.82 10.05 2.43
N PHE A 372 16.82 8.74 2.69
CA PHE A 372 15.68 8.00 3.22
C PHE A 372 15.82 7.73 4.72
N TYR A 373 16.99 7.32 5.20
CA TYR A 373 17.18 7.03 6.62
C TYR A 373 17.68 8.22 7.45
N GLY A 374 18.10 9.31 6.83
CA GLY A 374 18.88 10.36 7.50
C GLY A 374 18.12 11.27 8.46
N ASP A 375 16.78 11.24 8.47
CA ASP A 375 15.97 12.12 9.32
C ASP A 375 14.78 11.36 9.90
N ILE A 376 14.98 10.78 11.08
CA ILE A 376 13.99 9.97 11.79
C ILE A 376 12.80 10.82 12.23
N ASP A 377 13.02 12.07 12.65
CA ASP A 377 11.95 12.95 13.11
C ASP A 377 10.92 13.23 12.02
N LYS A 378 11.34 13.18 10.76
CA LYS A 378 10.45 13.34 9.60
C LYS A 378 9.85 12.03 9.11
N SER A 379 10.57 10.92 9.22
CA SER A 379 10.13 9.64 8.64
C SER A 379 9.40 8.74 9.60
N MET A 380 9.37 9.05 10.90
CA MET A 380 8.67 8.24 11.89
C MET A 380 7.19 8.53 11.95
N TRP A 381 6.42 7.51 12.27
CA TRP A 381 5.08 7.64 12.82
C TRP A 381 4.81 6.53 13.82
N GLU A 382 3.67 6.61 14.52
CA GLU A 382 3.28 5.66 15.53
C GLU A 382 1.99 4.94 15.16
N SER A 383 2.04 3.62 15.20
CA SER A 383 0.90 2.72 15.07
C SER A 383 0.38 2.34 16.45
N VAL A 384 -0.92 2.40 16.63
CA VAL A 384 -1.63 2.11 17.87
C VAL A 384 -2.63 1.00 17.63
N THR A 385 -2.46 -0.14 18.28
CA THR A 385 -3.43 -1.24 18.22
C THR A 385 -4.20 -1.31 19.51
N LEU A 386 -5.53 -1.29 19.39
CA LEU A 386 -6.45 -1.40 20.52
C LEU A 386 -7.13 -2.77 20.47
N THR A 387 -6.96 -3.54 21.53
CA THR A 387 -7.64 -4.83 21.72
C THR A 387 -8.76 -4.59 22.73
N CYS A 388 -9.99 -4.54 22.26
CA CYS A 388 -11.14 -4.05 23.00
C CYS A 388 -12.11 -5.18 23.35
N LYS A 389 -12.52 -5.23 24.62
CA LYS A 389 -13.72 -5.94 25.08
C LYS A 389 -14.93 -4.99 25.04
N PRO A 390 -16.17 -5.50 25.20
CA PRO A 390 -17.36 -4.65 25.28
C PRO A 390 -17.17 -3.46 26.24
N SER A 391 -17.37 -2.25 25.74
CA SER A 391 -17.06 -1.00 26.45
C SER A 391 -17.77 0.18 25.77
N PRO A 392 -17.80 1.37 26.38
CA PRO A 392 -18.35 2.56 25.72
C PRO A 392 -17.71 2.88 24.37
N LEU A 393 -16.44 2.55 24.14
CA LEU A 393 -15.78 2.68 22.84
C LEU A 393 -16.45 1.79 21.79
N VAL A 394 -16.78 0.54 22.14
CA VAL A 394 -17.45 -0.38 21.22
C VAL A 394 -18.87 0.09 20.88
N GLU A 395 -19.60 0.61 21.88
CA GLU A 395 -20.95 1.17 21.64
C GLU A 395 -20.87 2.40 20.72
N ARG A 396 -19.90 3.29 20.95
CA ARG A 396 -19.67 4.42 20.06
C ARG A 396 -19.29 3.98 18.64
N LEU A 397 -18.49 2.94 18.53
CA LEU A 397 -18.10 2.36 17.24
C LEU A 397 -19.32 1.82 16.48
N LYS A 398 -20.29 1.16 17.14
CA LYS A 398 -21.53 0.69 16.51
C LYS A 398 -22.32 1.81 15.84
N GLU A 399 -22.34 3.01 16.41
CA GLU A 399 -23.00 4.17 15.82
C GLU A 399 -22.32 4.62 14.52
N LEU A 400 -20.99 4.51 14.45
CA LEU A 400 -20.17 4.92 13.32
C LEU A 400 -20.00 3.81 12.29
N ALA A 401 -20.22 2.56 12.66
CA ALA A 401 -20.01 1.39 11.83
C ALA A 401 -21.11 1.17 10.80
N VAL A 402 -20.74 0.61 9.67
CA VAL A 402 -21.65 0.21 8.60
C VAL A 402 -22.51 -1.00 9.02
N ASN A 403 -21.86 -1.97 9.67
CA ASN A 403 -22.50 -3.15 10.24
C ASN A 403 -22.08 -3.30 11.71
N ASP A 404 -22.76 -4.16 12.45
CA ASP A 404 -22.36 -4.53 13.80
C ASP A 404 -20.89 -5.04 13.78
N PRO A 405 -20.00 -4.53 14.64
CA PRO A 405 -18.58 -4.91 14.64
C PRO A 405 -18.35 -6.42 14.84
N TYR A 406 -19.27 -7.13 15.45
CA TYR A 406 -19.17 -8.58 15.69
C TYR A 406 -19.79 -9.44 14.56
N SER A 407 -20.30 -8.80 13.50
CA SER A 407 -21.02 -9.51 12.41
C SER A 407 -20.12 -10.25 11.42
N GLY A 408 -18.80 -10.05 11.47
CA GLY A 408 -17.88 -10.57 10.45
C GLY A 408 -17.85 -9.76 9.14
N LYS A 409 -18.60 -8.66 9.08
CA LYS A 409 -18.71 -7.78 7.90
C LYS A 409 -17.91 -6.50 8.06
N THR A 410 -17.86 -5.68 7.01
CA THR A 410 -17.30 -4.35 7.00
C THR A 410 -17.81 -3.53 8.19
N VAL A 411 -16.88 -2.98 8.98
CA VAL A 411 -17.20 -2.20 10.19
C VAL A 411 -17.12 -0.70 9.87
N THR A 412 -15.94 -0.09 9.92
CA THR A 412 -15.79 1.35 9.59
C THR A 412 -15.65 1.59 8.09
N GLY A 413 -15.38 0.56 7.31
CA GLY A 413 -15.14 0.66 5.87
C GLY A 413 -13.81 1.31 5.53
N GLY A 414 -12.91 1.44 6.49
CA GLY A 414 -11.61 2.08 6.41
C GLY A 414 -11.43 3.13 7.50
N ILE A 415 -10.57 4.10 7.24
CA ILE A 415 -10.07 5.06 8.21
C ILE A 415 -11.07 6.18 8.47
N ILE A 416 -11.41 6.40 9.74
CA ILE A 416 -12.09 7.60 10.26
C ILE A 416 -11.02 8.59 10.68
N THR A 417 -11.01 9.80 10.10
CA THR A 417 -9.99 10.83 10.39
C THR A 417 -10.62 12.01 11.12
N PHE A 418 -10.03 12.41 12.23
CA PHE A 418 -10.43 13.60 12.99
C PHE A 418 -9.74 14.84 12.42
N THR A 419 -10.50 15.67 11.69
CA THR A 419 -9.94 16.79 10.92
C THR A 419 -9.50 17.98 11.76
N ASP A 420 -10.00 18.10 12.98
CA ASP A 420 -9.62 19.09 14.00
C ASP A 420 -8.60 18.55 15.02
N SER A 421 -8.13 17.32 14.84
CA SER A 421 -7.04 16.76 15.65
C SER A 421 -5.72 17.43 15.28
N ASN A 422 -5.01 17.95 16.27
CA ASN A 422 -3.65 18.46 16.09
C ASN A 422 -2.69 17.40 15.55
N TRP A 423 -2.93 16.13 15.88
CA TRP A 423 -2.16 15.00 15.38
C TRP A 423 -2.64 14.50 14.02
N VAL A 424 -3.80 14.96 13.55
CA VAL A 424 -4.53 14.30 12.45
C VAL A 424 -4.72 12.82 12.77
N LEU A 425 -5.19 12.56 14.01
CA LEU A 425 -5.45 11.21 14.51
C LEU A 425 -6.51 10.53 13.64
N SER A 426 -6.28 9.27 13.35
CA SER A 426 -7.19 8.43 12.57
C SER A 426 -7.37 7.07 13.24
N VAL A 427 -8.56 6.47 13.11
CA VAL A 427 -8.88 5.15 13.66
C VAL A 427 -9.67 4.34 12.65
N THR A 428 -9.46 3.04 12.65
CA THR A 428 -10.25 2.09 11.85
C THR A 428 -10.54 0.81 12.63
N CYS A 429 -11.68 0.23 12.37
CA CYS A 429 -12.00 -1.15 12.71
C CYS A 429 -12.29 -1.89 11.42
N ASN A 430 -11.38 -2.75 11.01
CA ASN A 430 -11.55 -3.61 9.86
C ASN A 430 -12.56 -4.73 10.18
N ARG A 431 -12.84 -5.57 9.19
CA ARG A 431 -13.65 -6.78 9.38
C ARG A 431 -13.07 -7.62 10.52
N GLN A 432 -13.95 -8.15 11.38
CA GLN A 432 -13.57 -8.99 12.52
C GLN A 432 -13.99 -10.45 12.29
N PRO A 433 -13.28 -11.44 12.79
CA PRO A 433 -12.03 -11.31 13.54
C PRO A 433 -10.87 -10.86 12.66
N HIS A 434 -9.97 -10.03 13.20
CA HIS A 434 -8.78 -9.56 12.48
C HIS A 434 -7.60 -10.54 12.61
N PHE A 435 -7.66 -11.43 13.59
CA PHE A 435 -6.74 -12.54 13.81
C PHE A 435 -7.52 -13.87 13.87
N PRO A 436 -7.00 -14.96 13.27
CA PRO A 436 -7.70 -16.24 13.24
C PRO A 436 -8.13 -16.76 14.62
N GLU A 437 -7.28 -16.57 15.64
CA GLU A 437 -7.53 -17.04 17.00
C GLU A 437 -8.18 -16.00 17.91
N GLN A 438 -8.67 -14.88 17.35
CA GLN A 438 -9.29 -13.79 18.11
C GLN A 438 -10.62 -14.25 18.74
N PRO A 439 -10.82 -14.05 20.09
CA PRO A 439 -12.09 -14.34 20.73
C PRO A 439 -13.27 -13.55 20.14
N LYS A 440 -14.46 -14.13 20.16
CA LYS A 440 -15.65 -13.53 19.55
C LYS A 440 -16.11 -12.23 20.19
N ASP A 441 -15.78 -12.01 21.48
CA ASP A 441 -16.10 -10.81 22.26
C ASP A 441 -15.00 -9.75 22.23
N VAL A 442 -13.93 -9.98 21.49
CA VAL A 442 -12.81 -9.06 21.34
C VAL A 442 -12.86 -8.40 19.95
N LEU A 443 -12.63 -7.08 19.90
CA LEU A 443 -12.42 -6.33 18.68
C LEU A 443 -10.98 -5.81 18.63
N VAL A 444 -10.39 -5.79 17.45
CA VAL A 444 -9.07 -5.19 17.20
C VAL A 444 -9.26 -3.97 16.31
N LEU A 445 -8.91 -2.81 16.84
CA LEU A 445 -8.90 -1.53 16.15
C LEU A 445 -7.47 -1.10 15.90
N TRP A 446 -7.26 -0.33 14.85
CA TRP A 446 -6.00 0.30 14.55
C TRP A 446 -6.17 1.82 14.47
N ALA A 447 -5.25 2.54 15.09
CA ALA A 447 -5.18 4.00 15.02
C ALA A 447 -3.76 4.45 14.71
N TYR A 448 -3.62 5.65 14.16
CA TYR A 448 -2.33 6.28 13.91
C TYR A 448 -2.50 7.80 13.77
N ALA A 449 -1.38 8.52 13.84
CA ALA A 449 -1.36 9.96 13.62
C ALA A 449 -0.28 10.36 12.62
N LEU A 450 -0.46 11.51 11.97
CA LEU A 450 0.47 12.05 10.96
C LEU A 450 1.34 13.18 11.51
N LEU A 451 0.78 14.10 12.32
CA LEU A 451 1.50 15.26 12.85
C LEU A 451 1.91 15.00 14.30
N MET A 452 2.87 14.12 14.49
CA MET A 452 3.23 13.59 15.80
C MET A 452 4.11 14.51 16.66
N ASP A 453 4.65 15.57 16.10
CA ASP A 453 5.49 16.57 16.76
C ASP A 453 4.68 17.60 17.54
N LYS A 454 3.36 17.67 17.34
CA LYS A 454 2.45 18.59 17.98
C LYS A 454 1.85 18.01 19.26
N ASP A 455 1.52 18.90 20.20
CA ASP A 455 0.70 18.52 21.36
C ASP A 455 -0.72 18.14 20.91
N GLY A 456 -1.29 17.12 21.54
CA GLY A 456 -2.68 16.74 21.33
C GLY A 456 -3.67 17.83 21.74
N ASN A 457 -4.92 17.70 21.34
CA ASN A 457 -5.99 18.63 21.71
C ASN A 457 -6.36 18.50 23.19
N HIS A 458 -6.40 17.29 23.71
CA HIS A 458 -6.74 16.93 25.08
C HIS A 458 -5.46 16.62 25.89
N VAL A 459 -4.60 15.75 25.36
CA VAL A 459 -3.31 15.40 25.95
C VAL A 459 -2.26 16.41 25.50
N ARG A 460 -1.71 17.20 26.42
CA ARG A 460 -0.76 18.29 26.11
C ARG A 460 0.68 17.78 26.00
N LYS A 461 0.89 16.82 25.09
CA LYS A 461 2.18 16.21 24.74
C LYS A 461 2.18 15.82 23.27
N PRO A 462 3.37 15.74 22.62
CA PRO A 462 3.54 15.05 21.35
C PRO A 462 3.22 13.55 21.47
N MET A 463 2.58 12.98 20.46
CA MET A 463 2.11 11.59 20.50
C MET A 463 3.21 10.57 20.88
N PRO A 464 4.45 10.65 20.36
CA PRO A 464 5.51 9.69 20.72
C PRO A 464 5.97 9.75 22.19
N ALA A 465 5.57 10.78 22.93
CA ALA A 465 5.85 10.89 24.35
C ALA A 465 4.68 10.41 25.23
N CYS A 466 3.59 9.94 24.60
CA CYS A 466 2.39 9.50 25.27
C CYS A 466 2.44 8.00 25.59
N THR A 467 1.85 7.62 26.72
CA THR A 467 1.48 6.23 27.00
C THR A 467 0.23 5.83 26.21
N GLY A 468 -0.03 4.54 26.10
CA GLY A 468 -1.26 4.06 25.45
C GLY A 468 -2.54 4.58 26.13
N ARG A 469 -2.53 4.77 27.45
CA ARG A 469 -3.63 5.39 28.20
C ARG A 469 -3.88 6.83 27.77
N GLU A 470 -2.84 7.61 27.59
CA GLU A 470 -2.94 9.00 27.14
C GLU A 470 -3.45 9.08 25.70
N ILE A 471 -2.94 8.24 24.78
CA ILE A 471 -3.44 8.19 23.40
C ILE A 471 -4.91 7.74 23.37
N LEU A 472 -5.30 6.77 24.19
CA LEU A 472 -6.68 6.35 24.33
C LEU A 472 -7.58 7.49 24.83
N SER A 473 -7.09 8.31 25.76
CA SER A 473 -7.80 9.49 26.25
C SER A 473 -8.01 10.54 25.16
N GLU A 474 -7.00 10.81 24.35
CA GLU A 474 -7.12 11.69 23.16
C GLU A 474 -8.14 11.14 22.15
N LEU A 475 -8.13 9.83 21.90
CA LEU A 475 -9.11 9.18 21.01
C LEU A 475 -10.54 9.29 21.57
N CYS A 476 -10.73 9.06 22.89
CA CYS A 476 -12.03 9.23 23.55
C CYS A 476 -12.55 10.67 23.44
N TYR A 477 -11.65 11.65 23.57
CA TYR A 477 -11.98 13.07 23.40
C TYR A 477 -12.52 13.34 21.98
N HIS A 478 -11.81 12.88 20.95
CA HIS A 478 -12.23 13.08 19.57
C HIS A 478 -13.49 12.30 19.17
N LEU A 479 -13.75 11.18 19.85
CA LEU A 479 -15.00 10.41 19.67
C LEU A 479 -16.19 10.98 20.44
N GLY A 480 -16.00 11.99 21.31
CA GLY A 480 -17.06 12.57 22.12
C GLY A 480 -17.49 11.72 23.30
N ILE A 481 -16.61 10.88 23.83
CA ILE A 481 -16.84 9.99 24.98
C ILE A 481 -15.75 10.14 26.05
N ALA A 482 -15.16 11.33 26.18
CA ALA A 482 -14.08 11.60 27.12
C ALA A 482 -14.46 11.32 28.58
N ASP A 483 -15.71 11.55 28.96
CA ASP A 483 -16.26 11.26 30.28
C ASP A 483 -16.34 9.77 30.64
N GLN A 484 -16.25 8.90 29.64
CA GLN A 484 -16.30 7.45 29.76
C GLN A 484 -14.93 6.78 29.59
N CYS A 485 -13.86 7.57 29.49
CA CYS A 485 -12.53 7.08 29.14
C CYS A 485 -12.00 6.03 30.14
N GLU A 486 -12.26 6.17 31.44
CA GLU A 486 -11.85 5.17 32.44
C GLU A 486 -12.52 3.81 32.21
N ALA A 487 -13.79 3.80 31.87
CA ALA A 487 -14.51 2.56 31.54
C ALA A 487 -13.99 1.93 30.23
N VAL A 488 -13.59 2.75 29.27
CA VAL A 488 -12.93 2.30 28.04
C VAL A 488 -11.57 1.70 28.37
N ALA A 489 -10.75 2.39 29.18
CA ALA A 489 -9.40 1.94 29.54
C ALA A 489 -9.40 0.62 30.34
N ALA A 490 -10.39 0.41 31.19
CA ALA A 490 -10.55 -0.84 31.95
C ALA A 490 -10.81 -2.08 31.05
N ASN A 491 -11.29 -1.87 29.81
CA ASN A 491 -11.67 -2.92 28.87
C ASN A 491 -10.84 -2.92 27.58
N THR A 492 -9.75 -2.16 27.53
CA THR A 492 -8.92 -2.02 26.34
C THR A 492 -7.45 -2.26 26.67
N LYS A 493 -6.79 -3.08 25.87
CA LYS A 493 -5.32 -3.16 25.83
C LYS A 493 -4.81 -2.33 24.67
N VAL A 494 -3.81 -1.50 24.93
CA VAL A 494 -3.18 -0.67 23.89
C VAL A 494 -1.75 -1.15 23.69
N ARG A 495 -1.38 -1.33 22.43
CA ARG A 495 -0.01 -1.62 22.01
C ARG A 495 0.45 -0.53 21.07
N LEU A 496 1.62 0.02 21.36
CA LEU A 496 2.23 1.11 20.61
C LEU A 496 3.42 0.59 19.82
N ALA A 497 3.56 1.05 18.59
CA ALA A 497 4.70 0.76 17.74
C ALA A 497 5.16 2.06 17.05
N LEU A 498 6.19 2.69 17.60
CA LEU A 498 6.82 3.87 17.04
C LEU A 498 7.91 3.43 16.07
N MET A 499 7.72 3.70 14.79
CA MET A 499 8.54 3.21 13.68
C MET A 499 9.36 4.35 13.06
N PRO A 500 10.70 4.32 13.17
CA PRO A 500 11.53 5.45 12.75
C PRO A 500 11.54 5.70 11.23
N TYR A 501 11.32 4.67 10.42
CA TYR A 501 11.48 4.75 8.96
C TYR A 501 10.18 4.50 8.19
N ILE A 502 9.04 4.52 8.84
CA ILE A 502 7.78 4.06 8.24
C ILE A 502 7.33 4.89 7.02
N THR A 503 7.68 6.17 6.96
CA THR A 503 7.43 7.04 5.81
C THR A 503 8.70 7.47 5.08
N ALA A 504 9.84 6.81 5.34
CA ALA A 504 11.12 7.12 4.71
C ALA A 504 11.04 7.14 3.17
N MET A 505 10.20 6.28 2.57
CA MET A 505 10.00 6.23 1.13
C MET A 505 9.38 7.53 0.55
N PHE A 506 8.77 8.36 1.37
CA PHE A 506 8.16 9.63 0.95
C PHE A 506 9.07 10.85 1.14
N MET A 507 10.31 10.65 1.58
CA MET A 507 11.28 11.73 1.68
C MET A 507 11.47 12.42 0.32
N PRO A 508 11.62 13.77 0.28
CA PRO A 508 11.98 14.47 -0.94
C PRO A 508 13.25 13.92 -1.55
N ARG A 509 13.23 13.63 -2.82
CA ARG A 509 14.31 12.99 -3.55
C ARG A 509 14.41 13.47 -5.00
N ALA A 510 15.57 13.22 -5.59
CA ALA A 510 15.83 13.42 -7.01
C ALA A 510 15.93 12.09 -7.76
N ALA A 511 15.95 12.18 -9.09
CA ALA A 511 16.22 11.04 -9.96
C ALA A 511 17.60 10.45 -9.64
N GLY A 512 17.67 9.12 -9.45
CA GLY A 512 18.90 8.40 -9.11
C GLY A 512 19.18 8.23 -7.62
N ASP A 513 18.42 8.86 -6.72
CA ASP A 513 18.54 8.59 -5.28
C ASP A 513 18.11 7.15 -4.93
N ARG A 514 17.19 6.57 -5.71
CA ARG A 514 16.90 5.13 -5.66
C ARG A 514 17.65 4.39 -6.75
N PRO A 515 18.25 3.22 -6.47
CA PRO A 515 18.87 2.38 -7.50
C PRO A 515 17.78 1.74 -8.39
N HIS A 516 18.15 1.40 -9.62
CA HIS A 516 17.32 0.55 -10.46
C HIS A 516 17.24 -0.88 -9.89
N VAL A 517 16.17 -1.61 -10.25
CA VAL A 517 15.98 -3.02 -9.84
C VAL A 517 17.20 -3.88 -10.19
N VAL A 518 17.74 -3.75 -11.39
CA VAL A 518 19.06 -4.29 -11.73
C VAL A 518 19.97 -3.11 -12.01
N PRO A 519 20.86 -2.73 -11.06
CA PRO A 519 21.72 -1.57 -11.23
C PRO A 519 22.66 -1.73 -12.43
N LYS A 520 22.99 -0.61 -13.08
CA LYS A 520 23.83 -0.62 -14.27
C LYS A 520 25.14 -1.37 -14.03
N GLY A 521 25.44 -2.32 -14.90
CA GLY A 521 26.65 -3.15 -14.83
C GLY A 521 26.55 -4.35 -13.88
N CYS A 522 25.51 -4.48 -13.05
CA CYS A 522 25.34 -5.66 -12.21
C CYS A 522 24.95 -6.89 -13.06
N THR A 523 25.70 -7.99 -12.91
CA THR A 523 25.53 -9.20 -13.71
C THR A 523 24.67 -10.26 -13.02
N ASN A 524 24.67 -10.27 -11.66
CA ASN A 524 23.99 -11.26 -10.86
C ASN A 524 23.31 -10.70 -9.62
N LEU A 525 23.13 -9.38 -9.52
CA LEU A 525 22.47 -8.70 -8.40
C LEU A 525 21.18 -8.01 -8.85
N GLY A 526 20.07 -8.32 -8.18
CA GLY A 526 18.80 -7.61 -8.25
C GLY A 526 18.47 -6.96 -6.91
N LEU A 527 18.06 -5.70 -6.93
CA LEU A 527 17.57 -4.97 -5.77
C LEU A 527 16.04 -4.91 -5.84
N MET A 528 15.38 -5.05 -4.69
CA MET A 528 13.93 -5.21 -4.64
C MET A 528 13.33 -4.43 -3.46
N GLY A 529 11.99 -4.30 -3.49
CA GLY A 529 11.21 -3.70 -2.40
C GLY A 529 10.95 -2.22 -2.62
N GLN A 530 10.82 -1.47 -1.52
CA GLN A 530 10.27 -0.11 -1.55
C GLN A 530 11.27 0.98 -1.93
N PHE A 531 12.55 0.68 -1.95
CA PHE A 531 13.61 1.68 -2.16
C PHE A 531 14.36 1.49 -3.48
N VAL A 532 13.68 0.95 -4.49
CA VAL A 532 14.21 0.82 -5.84
C VAL A 532 13.39 1.63 -6.83
N GLU A 533 14.02 2.11 -7.90
CA GLU A 533 13.35 2.88 -8.94
C GLU A 533 12.65 1.95 -9.92
N THR A 534 11.37 2.17 -10.14
CA THR A 534 10.57 1.53 -11.17
C THR A 534 9.90 2.57 -12.05
N SER A 535 9.79 2.29 -13.34
CA SER A 535 9.12 3.21 -14.26
C SER A 535 7.63 3.32 -13.94
N ASN A 536 7.15 4.54 -13.75
CA ASN A 536 5.73 4.89 -13.62
C ASN A 536 4.94 4.22 -12.48
N ASP A 537 5.60 3.49 -11.59
CA ASP A 537 4.97 2.86 -10.44
C ASP A 537 5.21 3.67 -9.17
N ILE A 538 4.41 3.38 -8.17
CA ILE A 538 4.56 3.89 -6.81
C ILE A 538 5.28 2.83 -5.97
N ILE A 539 5.79 3.28 -4.86
CA ILE A 539 6.33 2.45 -3.79
C ILE A 539 5.27 2.27 -2.71
N PHE A 540 5.52 1.53 -1.67
CA PHE A 540 4.63 1.32 -0.53
C PHE A 540 3.59 0.20 -0.72
N THR A 541 3.07 -0.04 -1.92
CA THR A 541 2.12 -1.13 -2.13
C THR A 541 2.81 -2.49 -2.17
N MET A 542 2.09 -3.53 -1.75
CA MET A 542 2.54 -4.91 -1.93
C MET A 542 2.77 -5.22 -3.41
N ASP A 543 1.89 -4.71 -4.28
CA ASP A 543 1.99 -4.92 -5.73
C ASP A 543 3.31 -4.42 -6.30
N SER A 544 3.74 -3.20 -5.93
CA SER A 544 5.02 -2.66 -6.40
C SER A 544 6.22 -3.47 -5.90
N SER A 545 6.19 -3.90 -4.63
CA SER A 545 7.24 -4.77 -4.08
C SER A 545 7.33 -6.11 -4.82
N ILE A 546 6.19 -6.73 -5.11
CA ILE A 546 6.10 -7.98 -5.89
C ILE A 546 6.56 -7.75 -7.33
N ARG A 547 6.18 -6.62 -7.94
CA ARG A 547 6.61 -6.26 -9.30
C ARG A 547 8.13 -6.08 -9.39
N THR A 548 8.76 -5.42 -8.41
CA THR A 548 10.22 -5.28 -8.40
C THR A 548 10.93 -6.63 -8.35
N ALA A 549 10.42 -7.56 -7.54
CA ALA A 549 10.93 -8.93 -7.47
C ALA A 549 10.78 -9.65 -8.82
N ARG A 550 9.63 -9.53 -9.46
CA ARG A 550 9.38 -10.13 -10.77
C ARG A 550 10.30 -9.58 -11.85
N VAL A 551 10.52 -8.24 -11.88
CA VAL A 551 11.47 -7.60 -12.78
C VAL A 551 12.89 -8.10 -12.55
N ALA A 552 13.33 -8.17 -11.29
CA ALA A 552 14.66 -8.69 -10.93
C ALA A 552 14.86 -10.13 -11.42
N VAL A 553 13.90 -11.01 -11.13
CA VAL A 553 13.95 -12.43 -11.52
C VAL A 553 13.98 -12.58 -13.03
N TYR A 554 13.08 -11.90 -13.76
CA TYR A 554 13.01 -12.02 -15.22
C TYR A 554 14.29 -11.52 -15.88
N THR A 555 14.85 -10.42 -15.39
CA THR A 555 16.10 -9.84 -15.91
C THR A 555 17.29 -10.76 -15.66
N LEU A 556 17.50 -11.20 -14.42
CA LEU A 556 18.69 -11.97 -14.04
C LEU A 556 18.67 -13.42 -14.56
N LEU A 557 17.49 -14.00 -14.67
CA LEU A 557 17.34 -15.34 -15.27
C LEU A 557 17.26 -15.30 -16.80
N GLY A 558 17.18 -14.12 -17.41
CA GLY A 558 17.11 -13.96 -18.86
C GLY A 558 15.83 -14.56 -19.44
N LEU A 559 14.69 -14.38 -18.77
CA LEU A 559 13.41 -14.86 -19.26
C LEU A 559 12.96 -14.04 -20.47
N HIS A 560 12.46 -14.71 -21.50
CA HIS A 560 12.13 -14.09 -22.80
C HIS A 560 10.81 -13.30 -22.80
N LYS A 561 10.40 -12.78 -21.65
CA LYS A 561 9.19 -11.99 -21.52
C LYS A 561 9.41 -10.77 -20.61
N GLN A 562 8.89 -9.64 -21.00
CA GLN A 562 8.88 -8.46 -20.14
C GLN A 562 7.82 -8.60 -19.06
N VAL A 563 8.12 -8.09 -17.87
CA VAL A 563 7.12 -7.89 -16.83
C VAL A 563 6.17 -6.79 -17.35
N PRO A 564 4.86 -7.01 -17.32
CA PRO A 564 3.92 -6.00 -17.75
C PRO A 564 4.08 -4.71 -16.96
N ASP A 565 3.84 -3.59 -17.63
CA ASP A 565 3.68 -2.32 -16.94
C ASP A 565 2.44 -2.37 -16.03
N ILE A 566 2.41 -1.47 -15.04
CA ILE A 566 1.23 -1.26 -14.22
C ILE A 566 0.03 -0.93 -15.11
N SER A 567 -1.17 -1.28 -14.62
CA SER A 567 -2.40 -0.93 -15.32
C SER A 567 -2.45 0.57 -15.62
N PRO A 568 -2.52 0.99 -16.91
CA PRO A 568 -2.39 2.39 -17.30
C PRO A 568 -3.71 3.16 -17.10
N VAL A 569 -4.24 3.12 -15.87
CA VAL A 569 -5.55 3.69 -15.48
C VAL A 569 -5.66 5.18 -15.78
N GLN A 570 -4.55 5.91 -15.78
CA GLN A 570 -4.48 7.34 -16.09
C GLN A 570 -4.73 7.67 -17.57
N TYR A 571 -4.71 6.68 -18.47
CA TYR A 571 -5.01 6.86 -19.89
C TYR A 571 -6.41 6.35 -20.26
N ASP A 572 -7.15 5.75 -19.33
CA ASP A 572 -8.53 5.35 -19.57
C ASP A 572 -9.45 6.57 -19.47
N ILE A 573 -10.11 6.90 -20.58
CA ILE A 573 -11.03 8.05 -20.66
C ILE A 573 -12.15 7.98 -19.62
N ARG A 574 -12.59 6.78 -19.24
CA ARG A 574 -13.63 6.58 -18.21
C ARG A 574 -13.14 7.08 -16.86
N ASN A 575 -11.89 6.73 -16.48
CA ASN A 575 -11.26 7.17 -15.24
C ASN A 575 -11.01 8.68 -15.25
N LEU A 576 -10.56 9.23 -16.38
CA LEU A 576 -10.39 10.68 -16.54
C LEU A 576 -11.71 11.46 -16.38
N LEU A 577 -12.81 10.94 -16.92
CA LEU A 577 -14.14 11.56 -16.77
C LEU A 577 -14.67 11.47 -15.34
N LYS A 578 -14.48 10.33 -14.67
CA LYS A 578 -14.80 10.15 -13.25
C LYS A 578 -13.97 11.10 -12.38
N ALA A 579 -12.66 11.17 -12.61
CA ALA A 579 -11.77 12.06 -11.90
C ALA A 579 -12.14 13.53 -12.10
N ALA A 580 -12.44 13.94 -13.33
CA ALA A 580 -12.88 15.31 -13.61
C ALA A 580 -14.17 15.68 -12.87
N ARG A 581 -15.10 14.74 -12.72
CA ARG A 581 -16.32 14.93 -11.95
C ARG A 581 -16.04 14.98 -10.44
N ALA A 582 -15.28 14.04 -9.90
CA ALA A 582 -14.92 14.02 -8.49
C ALA A 582 -14.17 15.30 -8.08
N LEU A 583 -13.18 15.73 -8.86
CA LEU A 583 -12.48 17.00 -8.67
C LEU A 583 -13.41 18.22 -8.76
N ASN A 584 -14.49 18.16 -9.54
CA ASN A 584 -15.51 19.19 -9.62
C ASN A 584 -16.60 19.04 -8.55
N ASN A 585 -16.26 18.47 -7.38
CA ASN A 585 -17.16 18.27 -6.25
C ASN A 585 -18.42 17.48 -6.62
N ASN A 586 -18.25 16.44 -7.41
CA ASN A 586 -19.29 15.57 -7.97
C ASN A 586 -20.32 16.27 -8.89
N LEU A 587 -20.07 17.54 -9.22
CA LEU A 587 -20.87 18.26 -10.21
C LEU A 587 -20.37 17.97 -11.64
N PRO A 588 -21.25 18.05 -12.65
CA PRO A 588 -20.81 17.92 -14.03
C PRO A 588 -19.72 18.91 -14.39
N PHE A 589 -18.63 18.43 -14.97
CA PHE A 589 -17.55 19.30 -15.42
C PHE A 589 -17.95 20.11 -16.66
N PRO A 590 -17.31 21.24 -16.94
CA PRO A 590 -17.62 22.06 -18.12
C PRO A 590 -17.52 21.27 -19.42
N GLY A 591 -18.60 21.28 -20.22
CA GLY A 591 -18.69 20.52 -21.48
C GLY A 591 -19.20 19.08 -21.36
N GLU A 592 -19.34 18.50 -20.17
CA GLU A 592 -19.79 17.13 -19.97
C GLU A 592 -21.18 16.88 -20.58
N ARG A 593 -22.12 17.81 -20.43
CA ARG A 593 -23.45 17.72 -21.04
C ARG A 593 -23.43 17.73 -22.56
N LEU A 594 -22.51 18.49 -23.15
CA LEU A 594 -22.30 18.49 -24.60
C LEU A 594 -21.75 17.14 -25.04
N LEU A 595 -20.76 16.61 -24.29
CA LEU A 595 -20.18 15.30 -24.55
C LEU A 595 -21.24 14.19 -24.44
N HIS A 596 -22.10 14.21 -23.41
CA HIS A 596 -23.26 13.30 -23.31
C HIS A 596 -24.19 13.40 -24.52
N ARG A 597 -24.53 14.60 -24.97
CA ARG A 597 -25.38 14.80 -26.14
C ARG A 597 -24.77 14.25 -27.42
N LEU A 598 -23.45 14.40 -27.57
CA LEU A 598 -22.72 13.92 -28.76
C LEU A 598 -22.58 12.39 -28.76
N LEU A 599 -22.31 11.80 -27.59
CA LEU A 599 -22.03 10.38 -27.48
C LEU A 599 -23.26 9.52 -27.16
N SER A 600 -24.37 10.12 -26.68
CA SER A 600 -25.57 9.38 -26.25
C SER A 600 -26.21 8.48 -27.33
N LYS A 601 -25.94 8.77 -28.59
CA LYS A 601 -26.44 7.99 -29.77
C LYS A 601 -25.35 7.11 -30.39
N THR A 602 -24.20 6.98 -29.74
CA THR A 602 -23.07 6.19 -30.25
C THR A 602 -22.82 4.98 -29.36
N TYR A 603 -22.01 4.04 -29.85
CA TYR A 603 -21.49 2.91 -29.04
C TYR A 603 -20.81 3.38 -27.74
N TYR A 604 -20.25 4.59 -27.72
CA TYR A 604 -19.51 5.14 -26.58
C TYR A 604 -20.40 5.77 -25.50
N ALA A 605 -21.73 5.69 -25.59
CA ALA A 605 -22.64 6.23 -24.58
C ALA A 605 -22.40 5.64 -23.16
N HIS A 606 -22.01 4.36 -23.11
CA HIS A 606 -21.72 3.65 -21.86
C HIS A 606 -20.43 4.09 -21.13
N ILE A 607 -19.55 4.84 -21.82
CA ILE A 607 -18.30 5.37 -21.26
C ILE A 607 -18.58 6.52 -20.29
N LEU A 608 -19.68 7.23 -20.49
CA LEU A 608 -19.99 8.42 -19.72
C LEU A 608 -20.70 8.04 -18.41
N PRO A 609 -20.23 8.54 -17.27
CA PRO A 609 -20.96 8.39 -16.03
C PRO A 609 -22.34 9.07 -16.13
N PRO A 610 -23.39 8.52 -15.52
CA PRO A 610 -24.74 9.10 -15.59
C PRO A 610 -24.73 10.55 -15.08
N LEU A 611 -25.43 11.46 -15.80
CA LEU A 611 -25.55 12.84 -15.35
C LEU A 611 -26.39 12.91 -14.08
N PRO A 612 -25.94 13.60 -13.01
CA PRO A 612 -26.77 13.84 -11.84
C PRO A 612 -27.96 14.74 -12.22
N ALA A 613 -29.09 14.54 -11.54
CA ALA A 613 -30.20 15.47 -11.62
C ALA A 613 -29.73 16.80 -10.99
N LEU A 614 -29.76 17.89 -11.76
CA LEU A 614 -29.45 19.22 -11.26
C LEU A 614 -30.75 19.92 -10.88
N GLU A 615 -30.86 20.29 -9.62
CA GLU A 615 -31.95 21.10 -9.10
C GLU A 615 -31.45 22.51 -8.69
N GLY A 616 -32.25 23.55 -8.96
CA GLY A 616 -32.04 24.90 -8.46
C GLY A 616 -30.77 25.64 -8.97
N PRO A 617 -30.01 26.35 -8.09
CA PRO A 617 -28.91 27.26 -8.46
C PRO A 617 -27.75 26.61 -9.22
N SER A 618 -27.55 25.30 -9.06
CA SER A 618 -26.53 24.54 -9.77
C SER A 618 -26.74 24.49 -11.29
N ARG A 619 -27.96 24.72 -11.75
CA ARG A 619 -28.30 24.77 -13.19
C ARG A 619 -27.81 26.05 -13.85
N GLU A 620 -27.84 27.17 -13.13
CA GLU A 620 -27.37 28.48 -13.61
C GLU A 620 -25.85 28.58 -13.61
N ALA A 621 -25.19 28.06 -12.56
CA ALA A 621 -23.73 28.00 -12.47
C ALA A 621 -23.12 27.18 -13.62
N ALA A 622 -23.72 26.04 -14.00
CA ALA A 622 -23.28 25.22 -15.11
C ALA A 622 -23.45 25.90 -16.50
N GLN A 623 -24.39 26.85 -16.63
CA GLN A 623 -24.59 27.64 -17.84
C GLN A 623 -23.61 28.82 -17.96
N LEU A 624 -23.24 29.42 -16.83
CA LEU A 624 -22.26 30.50 -16.78
C LEU A 624 -20.83 30.01 -17.10
N ASP A 625 -20.44 28.85 -16.62
CA ASP A 625 -19.13 28.23 -16.90
C ASP A 625 -18.90 27.95 -18.40
N LEU A 626 -19.94 27.58 -19.13
CA LEU A 626 -19.84 27.35 -20.57
C LEU A 626 -19.50 28.64 -21.35
N ARG A 627 -20.00 29.79 -20.91
CA ARG A 627 -19.73 31.08 -21.53
C ARG A 627 -18.29 31.55 -21.27
N HIS A 628 -17.73 31.28 -20.09
CA HIS A 628 -16.35 31.60 -19.76
C HIS A 628 -15.32 30.73 -20.48
N LEU A 629 -15.62 29.44 -20.70
CA LEU A 629 -14.76 28.51 -21.46
C LEU A 629 -14.68 28.82 -22.95
N LEU A 630 -15.77 29.22 -23.54
CA LEU A 630 -15.81 29.61 -24.96
C LEU A 630 -15.01 30.91 -25.21
N GLY A 631 -14.81 31.76 -24.20
CA GLY A 631 -14.00 32.98 -24.28
C GLY A 631 -12.48 32.78 -24.20
N ARG A 632 -11.99 31.64 -23.68
CA ARG A 632 -10.54 31.34 -23.50
C ARG A 632 -10.00 30.28 -24.44
N ARG A 633 -10.46 30.23 -25.67
CA ARG A 633 -10.32 29.16 -26.67
C ARG A 633 -8.89 28.75 -27.12
N ARG A 634 -7.81 29.44 -26.77
CA ARG A 634 -6.49 29.16 -27.39
C ARG A 634 -5.55 28.26 -26.57
N HIS A 635 -5.70 28.14 -25.27
CA HIS A 635 -4.77 27.35 -24.44
C HIS A 635 -5.28 25.95 -24.01
N ALA A 636 -6.59 25.74 -23.93
CA ALA A 636 -7.14 24.44 -23.55
C ALA A 636 -7.09 23.41 -24.69
N LEU A 637 -7.17 23.85 -25.94
CA LEU A 637 -7.13 22.95 -27.10
C LEU A 637 -5.73 22.39 -27.40
N SER A 638 -4.65 23.07 -27.01
CA SER A 638 -3.29 22.55 -27.19
C SER A 638 -2.98 21.41 -26.20
N ALA A 639 -3.37 21.55 -24.94
CA ALA A 639 -3.17 20.51 -23.92
C ALA A 639 -4.00 19.24 -24.20
N ILE A 640 -5.22 19.40 -24.70
CA ILE A 640 -6.07 18.28 -25.16
C ILE A 640 -5.46 17.62 -26.40
N GLY A 641 -4.90 18.41 -27.33
CA GLY A 641 -4.24 17.91 -28.55
C GLY A 641 -3.01 17.05 -28.26
N GLU A 642 -2.18 17.47 -27.30
CA GLU A 642 -1.00 16.70 -26.88
C GLU A 642 -1.38 15.38 -26.19
N SER A 643 -2.43 15.37 -25.39
CA SER A 643 -2.97 14.15 -24.77
C SER A 643 -3.52 13.18 -25.83
N PHE A 644 -4.19 13.68 -26.87
CA PHE A 644 -4.68 12.85 -27.98
C PHE A 644 -3.55 12.26 -28.83
N GLU A 645 -2.47 13.00 -29.06
CA GLU A 645 -1.30 12.47 -29.78
C GLU A 645 -0.57 11.39 -28.98
N HIS A 646 -0.49 11.50 -27.66
CA HIS A 646 0.05 10.45 -26.78
C HIS A 646 -0.82 9.17 -26.81
N ILE A 647 -2.14 9.33 -26.71
CA ILE A 647 -3.11 8.22 -26.83
C ILE A 647 -2.99 7.55 -28.20
N ARG A 648 -2.82 8.34 -29.26
CA ARG A 648 -2.64 7.82 -30.63
C ARG A 648 -1.32 7.09 -30.83
N GLY A 649 -0.25 7.56 -30.17
CA GLY A 649 1.06 6.90 -30.12
C GLY A 649 0.97 5.55 -29.42
N TYR A 650 0.31 5.49 -28.27
CA TYR A 650 0.09 4.26 -27.51
C TYR A 650 -0.75 3.22 -28.28
N LEU A 651 -1.85 3.64 -28.91
CA LEU A 651 -2.69 2.75 -29.73
C LEU A 651 -1.97 2.22 -30.99
N LYS A 652 -0.98 2.97 -31.51
CA LYS A 652 -0.12 2.49 -32.61
C LYS A 652 0.95 1.51 -32.18
N SER A 653 1.42 1.59 -30.93
CA SER A 653 2.41 0.65 -30.40
C SER A 653 1.81 -0.71 -29.97
N GLN A 654 0.48 -0.80 -29.92
CA GLN A 654 -0.26 -2.04 -29.59
C GLN A 654 -0.69 -2.83 -30.84
N LYS A 655 -0.44 -2.31 -32.05
CA LYS A 655 -0.56 -3.03 -33.32
C LYS A 655 0.80 -3.53 -33.80
#